data_6f4f976797475adbc8ce15145a5254c1
#
_entry.id   6f4f976797475adbc8ce15145a5254c1
#
_cell.length_a   1.000
_cell.length_b   1.000
_cell.length_c   1.000
_cell.angle_alpha   90.00
_cell.angle_beta   90.00
_cell.angle_gamma   90.00
#
_symmetry.space_group_name_H-M   'P 1'
#
loop_
_entity.id
_entity.type
_entity.pdbx_description
1 polymer ?
#
loop_
_entity_poly.entity_id
_entity_poly.type
_entity_poly.pdbx_seq_one_letter_code
_entity_poly.pdbx_strand_id
1 'polypeptide(L)'
;MRSETCSGGMCNNGAQKGGFVHLDGVLLCWSWQPFKHDVKLSTCKMATHHRQNSAGRRKVQRSSDVRRDAASRPLNLKRNCCLASQRQRIVFCLSVKSAVLQSLALKVSYVIRDEVEKYNRNGVNALQLDPTLNRLFTAGRDSIIRIWSVNQHKDPYIASMEHHTDWVNDIVLCCNGKTLISASSDTTVKVWNAHKGFCMSTLRTHKDYVKALAYARDKELVASAGLDRQIFLWDVNTLTALTASNNTVTTSSLSGNKDSIYSLSMNQMGTVIVSGSTEKVLRVWDPRTCAKLVKLKGHTDNVKSLVLSRDGMQCLSGSSDGTIRLWSLGQQRCIATYRVHDEGVWVLQANEAFTHVYSGGRDRKVYCTDLRSPDIRLLICEEKAPVLKMELDRSADPPSSIWVSTTKSTVNKWSLKGIHNFRASGDYDNDCSTPLTPLCTQPEMVIKGGASIIQCHILNDKRHILTKDTNNNVAYWDVLKACKLEDLGKMEFDEEIKRKFKMVYVPNWFSVDLKTGMLTITLDESDCFAAWVSARDAGFSSPDASDPKLNLGGLLLQALLEYWPRTHMNPLDEDADMNHMNGEHESRIQRGNGHFQVPPHTPVIFGEAGGRTLFRLLCRDSGGETESMLLNETVPQWVIDITVDKNMPKFNKIPFYLQPHFSSGAKTLKKDRLSASDMLQVRKVIEHVYEKIINLDSESQTGTLASEKPSEAKEEEDVSIMAEEKIELLCQDQLLVPNMDLRTVKHFIWKSGGDLTLHYRQKST
;
A
#
# COMPACT_ATOMS: atom_id res chain seq x y z
N MET A 1 57.60 -5.48 12.91
CA MET A 1 58.54 -6.30 12.11
C MET A 1 57.80 -7.21 11.20
N ARG A 2 58.12 -7.00 9.97
CA ARG A 2 57.86 -7.71 8.71
C ARG A 2 56.46 -7.64 8.09
N SER A 3 56.46 -6.74 7.14
CA SER A 3 55.72 -6.64 5.91
C SER A 3 55.98 -7.83 4.99
N GLU A 4 54.96 -8.31 4.32
CA GLU A 4 55.11 -8.90 2.98
C GLU A 4 54.04 -8.34 2.04
N THR A 5 54.58 -7.60 1.11
CA THR A 5 53.93 -7.07 -0.08
C THR A 5 53.86 -8.18 -1.14
N CYS A 6 52.73 -8.34 -1.80
CA CYS A 6 52.69 -8.90 -3.13
C CYS A 6 52.05 -7.90 -4.08
N SER A 7 52.88 -7.47 -4.98
CA SER A 7 52.60 -6.61 -6.12
C SER A 7 51.99 -7.40 -7.28
N GLY A 8 51.18 -6.73 -8.06
CA GLY A 8 51.19 -6.92 -9.49
C GLY A 8 49.84 -7.33 -10.14
N GLY A 9 49.32 -6.42 -10.90
CA GLY A 9 48.36 -6.75 -11.95
C GLY A 9 47.28 -5.70 -12.20
N MET A 10 47.65 -4.59 -12.81
CA MET A 10 46.70 -3.73 -13.51
C MET A 10 46.00 -4.51 -14.62
N CYS A 11 44.68 -4.54 -14.59
CA CYS A 11 43.84 -4.66 -15.80
C CYS A 11 42.71 -3.65 -15.69
N ASN A 12 42.89 -2.56 -16.39
CA ASN A 12 41.83 -1.66 -16.82
C ASN A 12 40.87 -2.45 -17.71
N ASN A 13 39.60 -2.56 -17.30
CA ASN A 13 38.51 -2.68 -18.26
C ASN A 13 37.19 -2.30 -17.62
N GLY A 14 36.43 -1.51 -18.36
CA GLY A 14 35.22 -0.79 -18.01
C GLY A 14 34.18 -1.56 -17.26
N ALA A 15 33.51 -0.87 -16.38
CA ALA A 15 32.44 -1.37 -15.53
C ALA A 15 31.24 -1.88 -16.35
N GLN A 16 31.10 -3.19 -16.46
CA GLN A 16 29.86 -3.83 -16.85
C GLN A 16 29.06 -4.15 -15.57
N LYS A 17 27.93 -3.52 -15.38
CA LYS A 17 26.98 -3.89 -14.34
C LYS A 17 26.18 -5.10 -14.80
N GLY A 18 26.46 -6.26 -14.27
CA GLY A 18 25.69 -7.49 -14.43
C GLY A 18 25.07 -7.91 -13.10
N GLY A 19 23.88 -8.46 -13.13
CA GLY A 19 23.18 -8.98 -11.95
C GLY A 19 22.96 -10.49 -12.02
N PHE A 20 22.82 -11.13 -10.86
CA PHE A 20 22.53 -12.56 -10.74
C PHE A 20 21.18 -12.75 -10.04
N VAL A 21 20.33 -13.63 -10.59
CA VAL A 21 19.09 -14.05 -9.98
C VAL A 21 19.13 -15.57 -9.82
N HIS A 22 18.87 -16.04 -8.60
CA HIS A 22 18.83 -17.46 -8.27
C HIS A 22 17.36 -17.91 -8.14
N LEU A 23 16.92 -18.80 -9.02
CA LEU A 23 15.61 -19.46 -8.98
C LEU A 23 15.82 -20.97 -9.13
N ASP A 24 15.35 -21.73 -8.14
CA ASP A 24 15.27 -23.21 -8.14
C ASP A 24 16.52 -23.96 -8.63
N GLY A 25 17.68 -23.62 -8.07
CA GLY A 25 18.92 -24.36 -8.36
C GLY A 25 19.62 -24.00 -9.68
N VAL A 26 19.14 -23.00 -10.41
CA VAL A 26 19.76 -22.51 -11.66
C VAL A 26 20.25 -21.07 -11.47
N LEU A 27 21.54 -20.86 -11.69
CA LEU A 27 22.15 -19.52 -11.65
C LEU A 27 21.99 -18.88 -13.04
N LEU A 28 21.21 -17.80 -13.13
CA LEU A 28 21.07 -17.01 -14.35
C LEU A 28 21.93 -15.75 -14.25
N CYS A 29 22.87 -15.58 -15.18
CA CYS A 29 23.71 -14.40 -15.30
C CYS A 29 23.25 -13.57 -16.50
N TRP A 30 23.03 -12.26 -16.30
CA TRP A 30 22.74 -11.35 -17.40
C TRP A 30 23.72 -10.16 -17.39
N SER A 31 24.15 -9.78 -18.58
CA SER A 31 24.95 -8.58 -18.79
C SER A 31 24.25 -7.63 -19.75
N TRP A 32 24.24 -6.36 -19.43
CA TRP A 32 23.66 -5.31 -20.24
C TRP A 32 24.75 -4.72 -21.16
N GLN A 33 24.49 -4.69 -22.45
CA GLN A 33 25.28 -3.89 -23.38
C GLN A 33 24.41 -2.74 -23.89
N PRO A 34 24.87 -1.50 -23.86
CA PRO A 34 24.16 -0.41 -24.53
C PRO A 34 24.32 -0.58 -26.04
N PHE A 35 23.23 -0.49 -26.75
CA PHE A 35 23.01 -0.66 -28.19
C PHE A 35 22.70 -2.08 -28.68
N LYS A 36 21.41 -2.21 -28.95
CA LYS A 36 20.59 -3.26 -29.61
C LYS A 36 19.79 -4.14 -28.67
N HIS A 37 18.49 -4.13 -28.91
CA HIS A 37 17.45 -4.91 -28.24
C HIS A 37 17.64 -6.42 -28.46
N ASP A 38 18.55 -7.06 -27.70
CA ASP A 38 18.62 -8.52 -27.63
C ASP A 38 19.25 -8.95 -26.30
N VAL A 39 18.42 -9.51 -25.44
CA VAL A 39 18.85 -10.18 -24.20
C VAL A 39 19.29 -11.59 -24.55
N LYS A 40 20.61 -11.87 -24.55
CA LYS A 40 21.12 -13.25 -24.65
C LYS A 40 21.19 -13.90 -23.26
N LEU A 41 20.39 -14.92 -23.09
CA LEU A 41 20.47 -15.84 -21.95
C LEU A 41 21.39 -17.00 -22.29
N SER A 42 22.53 -17.11 -21.59
CA SER A 42 23.41 -18.27 -21.66
C SER A 42 23.27 -19.12 -20.39
N THR A 43 22.97 -20.38 -20.56
CA THR A 43 22.93 -21.35 -19.45
C THR A 43 24.29 -22.00 -19.28
N CYS A 44 24.90 -21.85 -18.11
CA CYS A 44 26.13 -22.55 -17.74
C CYS A 44 25.75 -23.81 -16.93
N LYS A 45 26.14 -24.99 -17.43
CA LYS A 45 25.98 -26.24 -16.68
C LYS A 45 27.12 -26.36 -15.68
N MET A 46 26.82 -26.42 -14.42
CA MET A 46 27.79 -26.85 -13.39
C MET A 46 27.93 -28.37 -13.42
N ALA A 47 29.18 -28.84 -13.50
CA ALA A 47 29.52 -30.24 -13.29
C ALA A 47 29.41 -30.60 -11.81
N THR A 48 28.54 -31.53 -11.50
CA THR A 48 28.45 -32.13 -10.17
C THR A 48 29.53 -33.20 -10.00
N HIS A 49 30.51 -32.96 -9.14
CA HIS A 49 31.42 -33.99 -8.64
C HIS A 49 30.68 -34.91 -7.65
N HIS A 50 30.32 -36.11 -8.10
CA HIS A 50 29.97 -37.21 -7.22
C HIS A 50 31.23 -37.91 -6.75
N ARG A 51 31.51 -37.89 -5.46
CA ARG A 51 32.40 -38.85 -4.79
C ARG A 51 31.62 -40.16 -4.59
N GLN A 52 32.11 -41.18 -5.26
CA GLN A 52 31.74 -42.59 -4.97
C GLN A 52 32.36 -43.02 -3.64
N ASN A 53 31.56 -43.66 -2.81
CA ASN A 53 32.05 -44.60 -1.83
C ASN A 53 31.29 -45.91 -1.98
N SER A 54 32.10 -46.95 -2.17
CA SER A 54 31.79 -48.35 -2.39
C SER A 54 31.28 -49.04 -1.10
N ALA A 55 30.37 -49.96 -1.22
CA ALA A 55 30.49 -51.33 -0.71
C ALA A 55 29.18 -52.12 -0.83
N GLY A 56 29.27 -53.31 -1.39
CA GLY A 56 28.65 -54.55 -0.86
C GLY A 56 27.48 -55.20 -1.61
N ARG A 57 27.78 -55.98 -2.60
CA ARG A 57 27.28 -57.32 -2.94
C ARG A 57 25.85 -57.76 -2.51
N ARG A 58 24.99 -58.21 -3.43
CA ARG A 58 24.74 -59.64 -3.73
C ARG A 58 23.78 -59.83 -4.91
N LYS A 59 24.15 -60.87 -5.70
CA LYS A 59 23.50 -61.48 -6.85
C LYS A 59 22.10 -62.00 -6.58
N VAL A 60 21.24 -62.06 -7.58
CA VAL A 60 20.64 -63.33 -8.06
C VAL A 60 20.11 -63.13 -9.48
N GLN A 61 20.30 -64.16 -10.28
CA GLN A 61 20.17 -64.43 -11.71
C GLN A 61 18.74 -64.78 -12.16
N ARG A 62 18.62 -64.75 -13.51
CA ARG A 62 17.86 -65.61 -14.48
C ARG A 62 16.52 -65.00 -14.90
N SER A 63 16.12 -65.11 -16.12
CA SER A 63 16.46 -65.69 -17.44
C SER A 63 15.28 -65.42 -18.35
N SER A 64 15.37 -65.20 -19.51
CA SER A 64 15.45 -65.83 -20.82
C SER A 64 14.40 -65.31 -21.80
N ASP A 65 14.92 -65.00 -22.94
CA ASP A 65 14.49 -65.24 -24.35
C ASP A 65 13.00 -65.18 -24.74
N VAL A 66 12.73 -64.49 -25.82
CA VAL A 66 12.41 -65.06 -27.12
C VAL A 66 12.28 -63.94 -28.20
N ARG A 67 12.84 -64.24 -29.37
CA ARG A 67 12.95 -63.53 -30.62
C ARG A 67 11.63 -63.32 -31.37
N ARG A 68 11.46 -62.30 -32.16
CA ARG A 68 11.50 -62.24 -33.66
C ARG A 68 10.63 -61.10 -34.23
N ASP A 69 11.28 -60.37 -35.03
CA ASP A 69 11.10 -59.93 -36.45
C ASP A 69 10.02 -58.90 -36.81
N ALA A 70 10.53 -57.96 -37.46
CA ALA A 70 10.29 -57.39 -38.80
C ALA A 70 9.87 -55.90 -38.85
N ALA A 71 10.85 -55.17 -39.30
CA ALA A 71 10.84 -54.07 -40.29
C ALA A 71 9.56 -53.26 -40.54
N SER A 72 9.63 -51.94 -40.28
CA SER A 72 9.60 -50.89 -41.30
C SER A 72 9.31 -49.48 -40.73
N ARG A 73 10.24 -48.59 -41.07
CA ARG A 73 10.17 -47.11 -41.19
C ARG A 73 10.00 -46.23 -39.94
N PRO A 74 11.05 -45.51 -39.55
CA PRO A 74 10.95 -44.32 -38.70
C PRO A 74 11.17 -43.05 -39.57
N LEU A 75 10.13 -42.34 -39.90
CA LEU A 75 10.20 -40.98 -40.46
C LEU A 75 8.93 -40.20 -40.11
N ASN A 76 8.79 -39.73 -38.86
CA ASN A 76 7.95 -38.57 -38.52
C ASN A 76 7.99 -38.16 -37.01
N LEU A 77 8.71 -38.86 -36.12
CA LEU A 77 8.71 -38.46 -34.71
C LEU A 77 9.70 -37.32 -34.38
N LYS A 78 10.72 -37.06 -35.21
CA LYS A 78 11.70 -36.00 -34.90
C LYS A 78 11.24 -34.58 -35.20
N ARG A 79 10.28 -34.36 -36.10
CA ARG A 79 9.75 -33.03 -36.37
C ARG A 79 8.73 -32.54 -35.31
N ASN A 80 7.94 -33.45 -34.75
CA ASN A 80 6.97 -33.07 -33.73
C ASN A 80 7.59 -32.83 -32.36
N CYS A 81 8.66 -33.50 -31.98
CA CYS A 81 9.40 -33.21 -30.74
C CYS A 81 10.12 -31.84 -30.78
N CYS A 82 10.63 -31.39 -31.90
CA CYS A 82 11.25 -30.09 -32.05
C CYS A 82 10.23 -28.96 -31.97
N LEU A 83 9.04 -29.13 -32.55
CA LEU A 83 7.96 -28.12 -32.48
C LEU A 83 7.32 -28.04 -31.10
N ALA A 84 7.17 -29.16 -30.39
CA ALA A 84 6.68 -29.16 -28.99
C ALA A 84 7.70 -28.52 -28.06
N SER A 85 9.00 -28.81 -28.24
CA SER A 85 10.07 -28.16 -27.46
C SER A 85 10.18 -26.65 -27.75
N GLN A 86 9.96 -26.20 -28.97
CA GLN A 86 9.93 -24.78 -29.29
C GLN A 86 8.68 -24.09 -28.74
N ARG A 87 7.49 -24.71 -28.81
CA ARG A 87 6.28 -24.18 -28.19
C ARG A 87 6.41 -24.09 -26.68
N GLN A 88 6.93 -25.11 -26.00
CA GLN A 88 7.19 -25.04 -24.57
C GLN A 88 8.23 -23.98 -24.18
N ARG A 89 9.28 -23.79 -24.98
CA ARG A 89 10.26 -22.71 -24.78
C ARG A 89 9.65 -21.32 -25.02
N ILE A 90 8.78 -21.16 -26.00
CA ILE A 90 8.08 -19.89 -26.26
C ILE A 90 7.07 -19.60 -25.16
N VAL A 91 6.29 -20.58 -24.72
CA VAL A 91 5.33 -20.43 -23.60
C VAL A 91 6.09 -20.16 -22.30
N PHE A 92 7.20 -20.82 -22.03
CA PHE A 92 8.05 -20.54 -20.86
C PHE A 92 8.69 -19.15 -20.94
N CYS A 93 9.22 -18.71 -22.11
CA CYS A 93 9.72 -17.36 -22.30
C CYS A 93 8.61 -16.29 -22.17
N LEU A 94 7.40 -16.55 -22.64
CA LEU A 94 6.28 -15.63 -22.49
C LEU A 94 5.79 -15.59 -21.03
N SER A 95 5.76 -16.73 -20.34
CA SER A 95 5.42 -16.82 -18.92
C SER A 95 6.46 -16.12 -18.04
N VAL A 96 7.77 -16.29 -18.33
CA VAL A 96 8.84 -15.59 -17.59
C VAL A 96 8.82 -14.10 -17.90
N LYS A 97 8.57 -13.68 -19.16
CA LYS A 97 8.37 -12.26 -19.48
C LYS A 97 7.14 -11.68 -18.79
N SER A 98 6.04 -12.41 -18.74
CA SER A 98 4.83 -11.99 -18.02
C SER A 98 5.06 -11.90 -16.51
N ALA A 99 5.76 -12.86 -15.89
CA ALA A 99 6.09 -12.83 -14.47
C ALA A 99 7.10 -11.71 -14.13
N VAL A 100 8.08 -11.43 -15.00
CA VAL A 100 9.03 -10.32 -14.83
C VAL A 100 8.34 -8.97 -15.05
N LEU A 101 7.39 -8.88 -16.01
CA LEU A 101 6.59 -7.66 -16.23
C LEU A 101 5.60 -7.43 -15.08
N GLN A 102 5.02 -8.48 -14.49
CA GLN A 102 4.17 -8.34 -13.29
C GLN A 102 4.95 -7.91 -12.03
N SER A 103 6.25 -8.25 -11.92
CA SER A 103 7.10 -7.80 -10.82
C SER A 103 7.57 -6.35 -10.95
N LEU A 104 7.37 -5.71 -12.09
CA LEU A 104 7.80 -4.34 -12.40
C LEU A 104 6.61 -3.36 -12.59
N ALA A 105 5.37 -3.79 -12.37
CA ALA A 105 4.23 -2.89 -12.41
C ALA A 105 4.30 -1.91 -11.23
N LEU A 106 4.66 -0.67 -11.53
CA LEU A 106 4.72 0.42 -10.56
C LEU A 106 3.38 1.15 -10.51
N LYS A 107 2.97 1.53 -9.29
CA LYS A 107 1.74 2.25 -8.99
C LYS A 107 2.05 3.59 -8.37
N VAL A 108 1.19 4.56 -8.64
CA VAL A 108 1.20 5.85 -7.96
C VAL A 108 -0.03 5.91 -7.05
N SER A 109 0.17 6.23 -5.79
CA SER A 109 -0.93 6.43 -4.84
C SER A 109 -0.78 7.77 -4.14
N TYR A 110 -1.89 8.34 -3.69
CA TYR A 110 -1.87 9.51 -2.83
C TYR A 110 -2.96 9.41 -1.76
N VAL A 111 -2.80 10.16 -0.69
CA VAL A 111 -3.71 10.11 0.47
C VAL A 111 -4.42 11.44 0.62
N ILE A 112 -5.75 11.41 0.63
CA ILE A 112 -6.56 12.60 0.92
C ILE A 112 -6.71 12.71 2.44
N ARG A 113 -6.19 13.80 3.01
CA ARG A 113 -6.15 14.04 4.46
C ARG A 113 -6.05 15.53 4.80
N ASP A 114 -6.23 15.83 6.07
CA ASP A 114 -5.97 17.17 6.60
C ASP A 114 -4.45 17.47 6.62
N GLU A 115 -4.06 18.73 6.63
CA GLU A 115 -2.64 19.12 6.68
C GLU A 115 -1.94 18.58 7.91
N VAL A 116 -2.60 18.63 9.07
CA VAL A 116 -2.10 18.08 10.33
C VAL A 116 -3.07 17.05 10.89
N GLU A 117 -2.66 15.79 10.87
CA GLU A 117 -3.42 14.67 11.44
C GLU A 117 -3.16 14.54 12.95
N LYS A 118 -3.84 15.35 13.76
CA LYS A 118 -3.64 15.38 15.22
C LYS A 118 -4.06 14.10 15.92
N TYR A 119 -5.09 13.40 15.47
CA TYR A 119 -5.68 12.26 16.16
C TYR A 119 -5.36 10.93 15.51
N ASN A 120 -5.16 9.89 16.33
CA ASN A 120 -5.10 8.52 15.79
C ASN A 120 -6.45 8.20 15.16
N ARG A 121 -6.44 7.78 13.90
CA ARG A 121 -7.69 7.47 13.18
C ARG A 121 -8.11 6.02 13.29
N ASN A 122 -7.21 5.13 13.65
CA ASN A 122 -7.45 3.69 13.75
C ASN A 122 -6.76 3.12 15.00
N GLY A 123 -6.83 1.79 15.20
CA GLY A 123 -6.19 1.10 16.30
C GLY A 123 -4.70 1.43 16.43
N VAL A 124 -4.24 1.56 17.68
CA VAL A 124 -2.85 1.88 18.02
C VAL A 124 -2.11 0.59 18.36
N ASN A 125 -1.15 0.20 17.50
CA ASN A 125 -0.43 -1.07 17.61
C ASN A 125 0.79 -0.99 18.55
N ALA A 126 1.36 0.19 18.75
CA ALA A 126 2.58 0.36 19.52
C ALA A 126 2.54 1.62 20.39
N LEU A 127 3.11 1.49 21.57
CA LEU A 127 3.27 2.55 22.58
C LEU A 127 4.71 2.54 23.07
N GLN A 128 5.28 3.74 23.32
CA GLN A 128 6.56 3.88 23.97
C GLN A 128 6.57 5.15 24.82
N LEU A 129 6.86 5.03 26.11
CA LEU A 129 6.95 6.15 27.03
C LEU A 129 8.39 6.63 27.17
N ASP A 130 8.60 7.93 27.04
CA ASP A 130 9.84 8.62 27.41
C ASP A 130 9.63 9.32 28.75
N PRO A 131 10.08 8.73 29.86
CA PRO A 131 9.86 9.30 31.17
C PRO A 131 10.72 10.56 31.40
N THR A 132 11.80 10.75 30.66
CA THR A 132 12.72 11.90 30.84
C THR A 132 12.09 13.20 30.36
N LEU A 133 11.39 13.17 29.25
CA LEU A 133 10.68 14.33 28.67
C LEU A 133 9.17 14.28 28.85
N ASN A 134 8.65 13.32 29.61
CA ASN A 134 7.23 13.12 29.83
C ASN A 134 6.41 13.07 28.52
N ARG A 135 6.93 12.29 27.55
CA ARG A 135 6.30 12.12 26.24
C ARG A 135 5.89 10.68 26.00
N LEU A 136 4.71 10.51 25.45
CA LEU A 136 4.23 9.22 24.95
C LEU A 136 4.27 9.22 23.43
N PHE A 137 4.89 8.20 22.83
CA PHE A 137 4.85 7.92 21.41
C PHE A 137 3.77 6.87 21.14
N THR A 138 2.89 7.14 20.19
CA THR A 138 1.87 6.21 19.73
C THR A 138 2.05 5.94 18.24
N ALA A 139 1.93 4.70 17.82
CA ALA A 139 2.03 4.33 16.42
C ALA A 139 0.91 3.35 16.06
N GLY A 140 0.21 3.62 14.98
CA GLY A 140 -1.04 2.94 14.69
C GLY A 140 -1.22 2.47 13.26
N ARG A 141 -2.43 2.00 13.04
CA ARG A 141 -2.88 1.48 11.75
C ARG A 141 -3.16 2.58 10.72
N ASP A 142 -3.07 3.83 11.11
CA ASP A 142 -3.15 4.99 10.23
C ASP A 142 -1.80 5.43 9.66
N SER A 143 -0.76 4.61 9.80
CA SER A 143 0.61 4.82 9.30
C SER A 143 1.39 5.98 9.95
N ILE A 144 0.83 6.64 10.95
CA ILE A 144 1.39 7.83 11.58
C ILE A 144 1.90 7.51 12.99
N ILE A 145 3.05 8.03 13.35
CA ILE A 145 3.58 8.03 14.72
C ILE A 145 3.33 9.40 15.32
N ARG A 146 2.70 9.48 16.49
CA ARG A 146 2.38 10.72 17.17
C ARG A 146 3.09 10.83 18.50
N ILE A 147 3.39 12.06 18.88
CA ILE A 147 4.04 12.41 20.13
C ILE A 147 3.05 13.20 20.98
N TRP A 148 2.86 12.77 22.21
CA TRP A 148 1.92 13.34 23.18
C TRP A 148 2.61 13.75 24.45
N SER A 149 2.19 14.86 25.06
CA SER A 149 2.59 15.26 26.40
C SER A 149 1.79 14.49 27.45
N VAL A 150 2.46 13.84 28.38
CA VAL A 150 1.81 13.10 29.48
C VAL A 150 1.28 14.03 30.57
N ASN A 151 1.80 15.26 30.63
CA ASN A 151 1.47 16.25 31.67
C ASN A 151 0.32 17.20 31.27
N GLN A 152 -0.04 17.22 29.98
CA GLN A 152 -1.07 18.13 29.45
C GLN A 152 -2.37 17.37 29.18
N HIS A 153 -3.43 17.71 29.93
CA HIS A 153 -4.73 17.05 29.80
C HIS A 153 -5.64 17.66 28.72
N LYS A 154 -5.51 18.97 28.43
CA LYS A 154 -6.43 19.67 27.50
C LYS A 154 -6.06 19.49 26.03
N ASP A 155 -4.79 19.68 25.67
CA ASP A 155 -4.26 19.46 24.32
C ASP A 155 -2.90 18.77 24.43
N PRO A 156 -2.89 17.43 24.55
CA PRO A 156 -1.65 16.66 24.76
C PRO A 156 -0.85 16.49 23.48
N TYR A 157 -1.36 16.85 22.30
CA TYR A 157 -0.67 16.67 21.02
C TYR A 157 0.56 17.56 20.90
N ILE A 158 1.72 16.98 20.56
CA ILE A 158 2.97 17.70 20.33
C ILE A 158 3.31 17.75 18.85
N ALA A 159 3.42 16.58 18.20
CA ALA A 159 3.83 16.46 16.81
C ALA A 159 3.43 15.10 16.20
N SER A 160 3.49 15.01 14.87
CA SER A 160 3.38 13.76 14.12
C SER A 160 4.66 13.48 13.33
N MET A 161 4.96 12.21 13.15
CA MET A 161 6.09 11.67 12.39
C MET A 161 5.52 10.83 11.25
N GLU A 162 5.57 11.35 10.04
CA GLU A 162 4.80 10.87 8.91
C GLU A 162 5.71 10.52 7.74
N HIS A 163 5.97 9.24 7.56
CA HIS A 163 6.73 8.75 6.40
C HIS A 163 6.37 7.30 6.04
N HIS A 164 5.78 6.53 6.99
CA HIS A 164 5.24 5.21 6.68
C HIS A 164 4.00 5.31 5.78
N THR A 165 3.75 4.26 5.00
CA THR A 165 2.63 4.21 4.04
C THR A 165 1.59 3.15 4.40
N ASP A 166 1.88 2.31 5.39
CA ASP A 166 1.00 1.27 5.91
C ASP A 166 1.13 1.20 7.44
N TRP A 167 0.37 0.33 8.09
CA TRP A 167 0.32 0.17 9.54
C TRP A 167 1.71 0.13 10.15
N VAL A 168 1.94 0.98 11.14
CA VAL A 168 3.09 0.86 12.02
C VAL A 168 2.76 -0.18 13.08
N ASN A 169 3.57 -1.24 13.15
CA ASN A 169 3.28 -2.41 13.99
C ASN A 169 4.01 -2.37 15.34
N ASP A 170 5.21 -1.82 15.38
CA ASP A 170 5.99 -1.70 16.61
C ASP A 170 6.95 -0.50 16.54
N ILE A 171 7.29 0.06 17.71
CA ILE A 171 8.27 1.14 17.87
C ILE A 171 9.15 0.88 19.08
N VAL A 172 10.41 1.31 19.02
CA VAL A 172 11.35 1.31 20.16
C VAL A 172 12.07 2.63 20.24
N LEU A 173 12.28 3.10 21.46
CA LEU A 173 12.99 4.35 21.76
C LEU A 173 14.42 4.03 22.20
N CYS A 174 15.40 4.51 21.46
CA CYS A 174 16.82 4.20 21.60
C CYS A 174 17.63 5.45 22.03
N CYS A 175 18.90 5.27 22.37
CA CYS A 175 19.84 6.35 22.67
C CYS A 175 19.27 7.34 23.70
N ASN A 176 18.72 6.84 24.81
CA ASN A 176 18.10 7.64 25.86
C ASN A 176 17.06 8.65 25.35
N GLY A 177 16.17 8.21 24.47
CA GLY A 177 15.06 9.02 23.96
C GLY A 177 15.40 9.91 22.77
N LYS A 178 16.59 9.84 22.18
CA LYS A 178 17.00 10.67 21.03
C LYS A 178 16.57 10.10 19.69
N THR A 179 16.57 8.77 19.58
CA THR A 179 16.30 8.05 18.34
C THR A 179 15.10 7.12 18.52
N LEU A 180 14.15 7.15 17.61
CA LEU A 180 13.05 6.20 17.55
C LEU A 180 13.22 5.31 16.34
N ILE A 181 12.97 4.02 16.49
CA ILE A 181 12.95 3.05 15.37
C ILE A 181 11.56 2.45 15.28
N SER A 182 11.03 2.37 14.06
CA SER A 182 9.68 1.86 13.79
C SER A 182 9.69 0.74 12.78
N ALA A 183 8.77 -0.22 12.94
CA ALA A 183 8.53 -1.34 12.04
C ALA A 183 7.13 -1.26 11.44
N SER A 184 7.00 -1.45 10.13
CA SER A 184 5.73 -1.25 9.43
C SER A 184 5.36 -2.39 8.47
N SER A 185 4.07 -2.46 8.19
CA SER A 185 3.50 -3.30 7.12
C SER A 185 3.86 -2.81 5.71
N ASP A 186 4.48 -1.63 5.58
CA ASP A 186 5.07 -1.16 4.33
C ASP A 186 6.42 -1.84 3.98
N THR A 187 6.77 -2.90 4.73
CA THR A 187 8.00 -3.69 4.61
C THR A 187 9.28 -2.98 5.06
N THR A 188 9.18 -1.76 5.60
CA THR A 188 10.34 -0.97 6.01
C THR A 188 10.51 -0.90 7.52
N VAL A 189 11.76 -0.71 7.93
CA VAL A 189 12.15 -0.23 9.25
C VAL A 189 12.69 1.19 9.07
N LYS A 190 12.19 2.15 9.86
CA LYS A 190 12.60 3.55 9.76
C LYS A 190 13.26 4.02 11.05
N VAL A 191 14.23 4.89 10.86
CA VAL A 191 15.01 5.54 11.94
C VAL A 191 14.63 7.02 11.98
N TRP A 192 14.28 7.52 13.15
CA TRP A 192 13.74 8.86 13.32
C TRP A 192 14.53 9.64 14.37
N ASN A 193 14.67 10.92 14.15
CA ASN A 193 15.04 11.84 15.21
C ASN A 193 13.80 12.10 16.09
N ALA A 194 13.79 11.55 17.31
CA ALA A 194 12.64 11.62 18.21
C ALA A 194 12.36 13.02 18.77
N HIS A 195 13.32 13.95 18.69
CA HIS A 195 13.16 15.34 19.12
C HIS A 195 12.59 16.22 18.02
N LYS A 196 13.10 16.07 16.79
CA LYS A 196 12.72 16.91 15.64
C LYS A 196 11.58 16.31 14.81
N GLY A 197 11.28 15.02 15.00
CA GLY A 197 10.15 14.35 14.34
C GLY A 197 10.35 13.97 12.87
N PHE A 198 11.55 14.07 12.31
CA PHE A 198 11.80 13.69 10.91
C PHE A 198 12.45 12.30 10.77
N CYS A 199 12.19 11.66 9.63
CA CYS A 199 12.79 10.39 9.27
C CYS A 199 14.22 10.59 8.80
N MET A 200 15.17 9.95 9.50
CA MET A 200 16.60 10.03 9.18
C MET A 200 17.00 8.99 8.13
N SER A 201 16.43 7.79 8.22
CA SER A 201 16.79 6.67 7.34
C SER A 201 15.65 5.67 7.16
N THR A 202 15.60 5.01 6.00
CA THR A 202 14.65 3.95 5.68
C THR A 202 15.37 2.68 5.26
N LEU A 203 15.20 1.62 6.05
CA LEU A 203 15.82 0.32 5.83
C LEU A 203 14.84 -0.60 5.09
N ARG A 204 15.22 -1.05 3.88
CA ARG A 204 14.38 -1.83 2.95
C ARG A 204 14.82 -3.29 2.81
N THR A 205 15.29 -3.88 3.90
CA THR A 205 15.86 -5.24 3.91
C THR A 205 14.79 -6.33 4.00
N HIS A 206 13.71 -6.07 4.73
CA HIS A 206 12.58 -6.99 4.83
C HIS A 206 11.82 -7.11 3.49
N LYS A 207 11.29 -8.30 3.23
CA LYS A 207 10.52 -8.61 2.00
C LYS A 207 9.02 -8.68 2.22
N ASP A 208 8.58 -8.63 3.47
CA ASP A 208 7.19 -8.70 3.88
C ASP A 208 7.00 -7.84 5.16
N TYR A 209 5.79 -7.76 5.69
CA TYR A 209 5.42 -6.94 6.84
C TYR A 209 6.35 -7.14 8.02
N VAL A 210 6.94 -6.06 8.53
CA VAL A 210 7.73 -6.07 9.77
C VAL A 210 6.78 -5.94 10.96
N LYS A 211 6.81 -6.92 11.87
CA LYS A 211 5.80 -7.05 12.94
C LYS A 211 6.32 -6.71 14.33
N ALA A 212 7.58 -6.92 14.60
CA ALA A 212 8.12 -6.79 15.94
C ALA A 212 9.53 -6.20 15.93
N LEU A 213 9.82 -5.40 16.94
CA LEU A 213 11.13 -4.88 17.28
C LEU A 213 11.53 -5.34 18.68
N ALA A 214 12.83 -5.50 18.91
CA ALA A 214 13.39 -5.69 20.22
C ALA A 214 14.70 -4.87 20.34
N TYR A 215 14.91 -4.24 21.49
CA TYR A 215 16.01 -3.34 21.73
C TYR A 215 16.84 -3.74 22.94
N ALA A 216 18.15 -3.79 22.79
CA ALA A 216 19.13 -3.99 23.84
C ALA A 216 19.82 -2.67 24.17
N ARG A 217 19.44 -2.08 25.32
CA ARG A 217 19.89 -0.75 25.74
C ARG A 217 21.41 -0.68 25.93
N ASP A 218 22.01 -1.71 26.56
CA ASP A 218 23.44 -1.67 26.95
C ASP A 218 24.37 -1.76 25.72
N LYS A 219 23.87 -2.20 24.57
CA LYS A 219 24.64 -2.33 23.32
C LYS A 219 24.13 -1.46 22.17
N GLU A 220 23.08 -0.69 22.40
CA GLU A 220 22.42 0.07 21.35
C GLU A 220 22.12 -0.79 20.09
N LEU A 221 21.64 -2.02 20.33
CA LEU A 221 21.35 -3.02 19.30
C LEU A 221 19.84 -3.20 19.16
N VAL A 222 19.32 -3.11 17.93
CA VAL A 222 17.92 -3.38 17.62
C VAL A 222 17.80 -4.60 16.74
N ALA A 223 16.83 -5.45 17.05
CA ALA A 223 16.41 -6.55 16.20
C ALA A 223 15.02 -6.27 15.60
N SER A 224 14.82 -6.54 14.32
CA SER A 224 13.54 -6.47 13.63
C SER A 224 13.14 -7.83 13.06
N ALA A 225 11.84 -8.16 13.10
CA ALA A 225 11.31 -9.43 12.59
C ALA A 225 9.92 -9.27 11.97
N GLY A 226 9.59 -10.12 11.01
CA GLY A 226 8.34 -10.01 10.29
C GLY A 226 7.81 -11.29 9.64
N LEU A 227 6.86 -11.10 8.74
CA LEU A 227 6.20 -12.20 8.03
C LEU A 227 7.11 -12.88 7.01
N ASP A 228 8.19 -12.24 6.60
CA ASP A 228 9.26 -12.81 5.76
C ASP A 228 10.12 -13.87 6.49
N ARG A 229 9.81 -14.17 7.75
CA ARG A 229 10.46 -15.20 8.58
C ARG A 229 11.92 -14.89 8.93
N GLN A 230 12.41 -13.67 8.64
CA GLN A 230 13.77 -13.23 8.94
C GLN A 230 13.80 -12.37 10.20
N ILE A 231 14.94 -12.39 10.87
CA ILE A 231 15.29 -11.43 11.93
C ILE A 231 16.56 -10.73 11.48
N PHE A 232 16.56 -9.40 11.47
CA PHE A 232 17.73 -8.59 11.17
C PHE A 232 18.19 -7.87 12.40
N LEU A 233 19.52 -7.71 12.54
CA LEU A 233 20.16 -7.00 13.63
C LEU A 233 20.76 -5.69 13.13
N TRP A 234 20.54 -4.62 13.89
CA TRP A 234 20.92 -3.27 13.53
C TRP A 234 21.68 -2.62 14.69
N ASP A 235 22.87 -2.13 14.45
CA ASP A 235 23.58 -1.27 15.38
C ASP A 235 23.04 0.17 15.25
N VAL A 236 22.43 0.68 16.30
CA VAL A 236 21.78 2.00 16.31
C VAL A 236 22.78 3.13 16.07
N ASN A 237 24.00 3.00 16.57
CA ASN A 237 25.05 4.01 16.36
C ASN A 237 25.41 4.13 14.88
N THR A 238 25.54 2.98 14.20
CA THR A 238 25.75 2.95 12.74
C THR A 238 24.58 3.56 12.00
N LEU A 239 23.35 3.22 12.39
CA LEU A 239 22.13 3.76 11.73
C LEU A 239 22.00 5.28 11.88
N THR A 240 22.38 5.84 13.00
CA THR A 240 22.32 7.29 13.26
C THR A 240 23.44 8.08 12.57
N ALA A 241 24.54 7.39 12.18
CA ALA A 241 25.66 7.96 11.45
C ALA A 241 25.51 7.91 9.92
N LEU A 242 24.41 7.35 9.41
CA LEU A 242 24.16 7.28 7.96
C LEU A 242 23.98 8.68 7.37
N THR A 243 24.65 8.92 6.25
CA THR A 243 24.51 10.12 5.43
C THR A 243 24.11 9.76 4.02
N ALA A 244 23.67 10.72 3.22
CA ALA A 244 23.30 10.49 1.81
C ALA A 244 24.46 9.87 1.00
N SER A 245 25.71 10.21 1.36
CA SER A 245 26.92 9.68 0.70
C SER A 245 27.38 8.32 1.26
N ASN A 246 27.00 7.96 2.49
CA ASN A 246 27.35 6.67 3.12
C ASN A 246 26.08 5.94 3.55
N ASN A 247 25.46 5.25 2.60
CA ASN A 247 24.14 4.61 2.74
C ASN A 247 24.22 3.08 2.89
N THR A 248 25.44 2.53 3.08
CA THR A 248 25.62 1.07 3.15
C THR A 248 25.53 0.62 4.62
N VAL A 249 24.50 -0.15 4.93
CA VAL A 249 24.31 -0.75 6.26
C VAL A 249 24.67 -2.22 6.20
N THR A 250 25.65 -2.62 6.99
CA THR A 250 25.95 -4.03 7.22
C THR A 250 24.96 -4.57 8.24
N THR A 251 24.18 -5.56 7.85
CA THR A 251 23.20 -6.21 8.72
C THR A 251 23.52 -7.67 8.91
N SER A 252 23.40 -8.14 10.14
CA SER A 252 23.39 -9.57 10.45
C SER A 252 21.95 -10.11 10.37
N SER A 253 21.79 -11.33 9.86
CA SER A 253 20.48 -11.97 9.77
C SER A 253 20.45 -13.31 10.51
N LEU A 254 19.35 -13.55 11.23
CA LEU A 254 19.07 -14.81 11.93
C LEU A 254 18.04 -15.60 11.11
N SER A 255 18.51 -16.62 10.41
CA SER A 255 17.69 -17.44 9.53
C SER A 255 17.32 -18.78 10.18
N GLY A 256 16.12 -19.32 9.88
CA GLY A 256 15.69 -20.65 10.36
C GLY A 256 14.33 -20.71 11.02
N ASN A 257 13.58 -19.59 11.03
CA ASN A 257 12.14 -19.63 11.28
C ASN A 257 11.45 -20.25 10.05
N LYS A 258 10.49 -21.12 10.31
CA LYS A 258 9.73 -21.79 9.23
C LYS A 258 8.51 -21.01 8.79
N ASP A 259 8.04 -20.11 9.67
CA ASP A 259 6.80 -19.37 9.47
C ASP A 259 6.89 -17.95 10.06
N SER A 260 5.88 -17.14 9.83
CA SER A 260 5.78 -15.73 10.18
C SER A 260 6.07 -15.43 11.65
N ILE A 261 6.89 -14.42 11.92
CA ILE A 261 7.24 -13.98 13.26
C ILE A 261 6.34 -12.81 13.65
N TYR A 262 5.70 -12.91 14.82
CA TYR A 262 4.80 -11.88 15.35
C TYR A 262 5.31 -11.18 16.61
N SER A 263 6.25 -11.81 17.31
CA SER A 263 6.80 -11.26 18.54
C SER A 263 8.30 -11.51 18.63
N LEU A 264 8.98 -10.55 19.22
CA LEU A 264 10.42 -10.55 19.41
C LEU A 264 10.74 -9.93 20.77
N SER A 265 11.70 -10.49 21.47
CA SER A 265 12.24 -9.91 22.72
C SER A 265 13.73 -10.15 22.78
N MET A 266 14.45 -9.18 23.31
CA MET A 266 15.91 -9.24 23.53
C MET A 266 16.21 -8.73 24.93
N ASN A 267 17.17 -9.35 25.61
CA ASN A 267 17.60 -8.87 26.91
C ASN A 267 18.43 -7.59 26.80
N GLN A 268 18.52 -6.80 27.89
CA GLN A 268 19.19 -5.49 27.87
C GLN A 268 20.67 -5.57 27.46
N MET A 269 21.36 -6.66 27.80
CA MET A 269 22.75 -6.90 27.44
C MET A 269 22.95 -7.35 25.99
N GLY A 270 21.88 -7.58 25.21
CA GLY A 270 21.97 -8.03 23.82
C GLY A 270 22.70 -9.36 23.65
N THR A 271 22.50 -10.31 24.57
CA THR A 271 23.12 -11.65 24.52
C THR A 271 22.17 -12.75 24.10
N VAL A 272 20.85 -12.52 24.25
CA VAL A 272 19.81 -13.50 23.95
C VAL A 272 18.66 -12.81 23.23
N ILE A 273 18.19 -13.42 22.14
CA ILE A 273 16.96 -13.04 21.44
C ILE A 273 16.00 -14.22 21.47
N VAL A 274 14.70 -13.92 21.70
CA VAL A 274 13.61 -14.91 21.59
C VAL A 274 12.61 -14.42 20.56
N SER A 275 12.24 -15.31 19.64
CA SER A 275 11.21 -15.05 18.63
C SER A 275 10.01 -15.97 18.81
N GLY A 276 8.80 -15.40 18.69
CA GLY A 276 7.51 -16.10 18.68
C GLY A 276 6.85 -16.04 17.32
N SER A 277 6.31 -17.17 16.86
CA SER A 277 5.81 -17.31 15.50
C SER A 277 4.51 -18.10 15.41
N THR A 278 3.90 -18.12 14.23
CA THR A 278 2.76 -18.97 13.87
C THR A 278 3.07 -20.47 13.93
N GLU A 279 4.36 -20.85 13.98
CA GLU A 279 4.75 -22.25 14.25
C GLU A 279 4.37 -22.73 15.66
N LYS A 280 3.78 -21.86 16.51
CA LYS A 280 3.37 -22.17 17.90
C LYS A 280 4.56 -22.52 18.82
N VAL A 281 5.74 -22.00 18.48
CA VAL A 281 7.01 -22.27 19.20
C VAL A 281 7.77 -21.00 19.44
N LEU A 282 8.59 -21.01 20.49
CA LEU A 282 9.61 -20.00 20.73
C LEU A 282 10.94 -20.52 20.18
N ARG A 283 11.72 -19.63 19.56
CA ARG A 283 13.12 -19.88 19.19
C ARG A 283 14.03 -18.92 19.93
N VAL A 284 15.10 -19.46 20.45
CA VAL A 284 16.15 -18.71 21.15
C VAL A 284 17.38 -18.61 20.24
N TRP A 285 17.97 -17.44 20.17
CA TRP A 285 19.09 -17.10 19.29
C TRP A 285 20.21 -16.41 20.06
N ASP A 286 21.45 -16.65 19.66
CA ASP A 286 22.59 -15.84 20.06
C ASP A 286 22.84 -14.75 18.99
N PRO A 287 22.65 -13.47 19.29
CA PRO A 287 22.84 -12.38 18.32
C PRO A 287 24.29 -12.20 17.89
N ARG A 288 25.28 -12.68 18.65
CA ARG A 288 26.72 -12.53 18.34
C ARG A 288 27.16 -13.51 17.26
N THR A 289 26.71 -14.75 17.36
CA THR A 289 27.04 -15.81 16.40
C THR A 289 25.96 -16.02 15.32
N CYS A 290 24.83 -15.31 15.44
CA CYS A 290 23.65 -15.51 14.61
C CYS A 290 23.11 -16.96 14.65
N ALA A 291 23.49 -17.75 15.66
CA ALA A 291 23.13 -19.14 15.80
C ALA A 291 21.80 -19.31 16.49
N LYS A 292 21.01 -20.27 16.01
CA LYS A 292 19.83 -20.75 16.70
C LYS A 292 20.24 -21.70 17.83
N LEU A 293 19.94 -21.32 19.07
CA LEU A 293 20.29 -22.10 20.26
C LEU A 293 19.24 -23.18 20.53
N VAL A 294 17.99 -22.79 20.73
CA VAL A 294 16.94 -23.68 21.24
C VAL A 294 15.60 -23.45 20.52
N LYS A 295 14.78 -24.52 20.50
CA LYS A 295 13.37 -24.46 20.10
C LYS A 295 12.49 -24.96 21.24
N LEU A 296 11.67 -24.09 21.83
CA LEU A 296 10.77 -24.40 22.93
C LEU A 296 9.36 -24.66 22.38
N LYS A 297 8.81 -25.83 22.72
CA LYS A 297 7.45 -26.24 22.29
C LYS A 297 6.51 -26.25 23.49
N GLY A 298 5.23 -25.93 23.26
CA GLY A 298 4.20 -25.96 24.30
C GLY A 298 2.92 -25.24 23.90
N HIS A 299 3.01 -24.04 23.33
CA HIS A 299 1.82 -23.33 22.85
C HIS A 299 1.08 -24.10 21.76
N THR A 300 -0.22 -23.95 21.73
CA THR A 300 -1.11 -24.61 20.75
C THR A 300 -1.56 -23.67 19.65
N ASP A 301 -1.25 -22.36 19.77
CA ASP A 301 -1.52 -21.35 18.76
C ASP A 301 -0.41 -20.29 18.71
N ASN A 302 -0.59 -19.27 17.87
CA ASN A 302 0.39 -18.25 17.57
C ASN A 302 0.88 -17.49 18.81
N VAL A 303 2.20 -17.33 18.95
CA VAL A 303 2.85 -16.58 20.02
C VAL A 303 2.87 -15.10 19.66
N LYS A 304 2.08 -14.29 20.36
CA LYS A 304 1.82 -12.88 20.07
C LYS A 304 2.70 -11.91 20.85
N SER A 305 3.14 -12.29 22.04
CA SER A 305 3.92 -11.42 22.91
C SER A 305 4.99 -12.19 23.65
N LEU A 306 6.14 -11.53 23.86
CA LEU A 306 7.30 -12.07 24.55
C LEU A 306 7.89 -10.99 25.47
N VAL A 307 8.29 -11.40 26.66
CA VAL A 307 9.06 -10.56 27.60
C VAL A 307 10.19 -11.41 28.18
N LEU A 308 11.43 -10.90 28.10
CA LEU A 308 12.60 -11.52 28.71
C LEU A 308 12.92 -10.86 30.06
N SER A 309 13.40 -11.68 31.01
CA SER A 309 14.02 -11.17 32.23
C SER A 309 15.32 -10.41 31.87
N ARG A 310 15.76 -9.51 32.77
CA ARG A 310 16.95 -8.68 32.56
C ARG A 310 18.23 -9.48 32.32
N ASP A 311 18.36 -10.60 33.04
CA ASP A 311 19.47 -11.56 32.93
C ASP A 311 19.38 -12.46 31.67
N GLY A 312 18.24 -12.48 31.00
CA GLY A 312 18.00 -13.34 29.83
C GLY A 312 17.79 -14.83 30.17
N MET A 313 17.56 -15.16 31.44
CA MET A 313 17.41 -16.58 31.88
C MET A 313 15.97 -17.08 31.86
N GLN A 314 15.01 -16.16 31.94
CA GLN A 314 13.58 -16.47 31.91
C GLN A 314 12.87 -15.70 30.81
N CYS A 315 11.82 -16.30 30.26
CA CYS A 315 10.98 -15.71 29.25
C CYS A 315 9.50 -15.94 29.56
N LEU A 316 8.70 -14.87 29.44
CA LEU A 316 7.23 -14.97 29.42
C LEU A 316 6.75 -14.92 27.98
N SER A 317 5.77 -15.72 27.66
CA SER A 317 5.11 -15.70 26.35
C SER A 317 3.59 -15.69 26.48
N GLY A 318 2.93 -14.82 25.70
CA GLY A 318 1.48 -14.77 25.52
C GLY A 318 1.09 -15.29 24.15
N SER A 319 0.05 -16.08 24.09
CA SER A 319 -0.38 -16.74 22.86
C SER A 319 -1.87 -16.56 22.59
N SER A 320 -2.25 -16.70 21.33
CA SER A 320 -3.65 -16.78 20.90
C SER A 320 -4.40 -17.97 21.49
N ASP A 321 -3.68 -18.93 22.12
CA ASP A 321 -4.27 -20.06 22.86
C ASP A 321 -4.83 -19.69 24.25
N GLY A 322 -4.83 -18.39 24.61
CA GLY A 322 -5.33 -17.89 25.89
C GLY A 322 -4.38 -18.10 27.08
N THR A 323 -3.19 -18.67 26.85
CA THR A 323 -2.25 -18.98 27.94
C THR A 323 -1.06 -18.02 27.96
N ILE A 324 -0.59 -17.76 29.17
CA ILE A 324 0.72 -17.17 29.44
C ILE A 324 1.63 -18.28 29.94
N ARG A 325 2.83 -18.39 29.37
CA ARG A 325 3.79 -19.41 29.79
C ARG A 325 5.10 -18.77 30.26
N LEU A 326 5.61 -19.29 31.37
CA LEU A 326 6.92 -18.96 31.90
C LEU A 326 7.91 -20.08 31.51
N TRP A 327 9.02 -19.68 30.90
CA TRP A 327 10.06 -20.57 30.41
C TRP A 327 11.38 -20.31 31.11
N SER A 328 12.11 -21.37 31.49
CA SER A 328 13.52 -21.30 31.81
C SER A 328 14.32 -21.58 30.54
N LEU A 329 15.12 -20.59 30.11
CA LEU A 329 15.97 -20.73 28.92
C LEU A 329 17.16 -21.61 29.19
N GLY A 330 17.73 -21.58 30.41
CA GLY A 330 18.81 -22.45 30.83
C GLY A 330 18.38 -23.91 30.90
N GLN A 331 17.21 -24.22 31.47
CA GLN A 331 16.65 -25.57 31.53
C GLN A 331 15.91 -25.98 30.24
N GLN A 332 15.71 -25.08 29.32
CA GLN A 332 15.05 -25.31 28.03
C GLN A 332 13.62 -25.89 28.14
N ARG A 333 12.88 -25.53 29.18
CA ARG A 333 11.53 -26.03 29.44
C ARG A 333 10.57 -24.97 29.93
N CYS A 334 9.27 -25.23 29.77
CA CYS A 334 8.21 -24.49 30.41
C CYS A 334 8.19 -24.78 31.91
N ILE A 335 8.23 -23.74 32.73
CA ILE A 335 8.17 -23.86 34.20
C ILE A 335 6.70 -23.83 34.65
N ALA A 336 5.93 -22.86 34.13
CA ALA A 336 4.54 -22.66 34.54
C ALA A 336 3.66 -22.23 33.33
N THR A 337 2.38 -22.53 33.44
CA THR A 337 1.35 -22.13 32.48
C THR A 337 0.21 -21.49 33.23
N TYR A 338 -0.07 -20.22 32.92
CA TYR A 338 -1.12 -19.41 33.54
C TYR A 338 -2.31 -19.29 32.57
N ARG A 339 -3.53 -19.55 33.08
CA ARG A 339 -4.78 -19.42 32.34
C ARG A 339 -5.57 -18.27 32.96
N VAL A 340 -5.25 -17.05 32.54
CA VAL A 340 -5.80 -15.82 33.09
C VAL A 340 -6.88 -15.23 32.19
N HIS A 341 -6.70 -15.35 30.87
CA HIS A 341 -7.58 -14.79 29.86
C HIS A 341 -8.54 -15.85 29.30
N ASP A 342 -9.75 -15.43 28.98
CA ASP A 342 -10.77 -16.25 28.33
C ASP A 342 -10.49 -16.43 26.83
N GLU A 343 -9.80 -15.44 26.23
CA GLU A 343 -9.40 -15.44 24.82
C GLU A 343 -7.87 -15.24 24.68
N GLY A 344 -7.41 -14.99 23.45
CA GLY A 344 -5.98 -14.88 23.15
C GLY A 344 -5.29 -13.72 23.88
N VAL A 345 -4.11 -13.99 24.42
CA VAL A 345 -3.21 -13.02 25.05
C VAL A 345 -2.35 -12.37 23.97
N TRP A 346 -2.47 -11.05 23.79
CA TRP A 346 -1.80 -10.34 22.73
C TRP A 346 -0.63 -9.47 23.17
N VAL A 347 -0.64 -9.05 24.43
CA VAL A 347 0.41 -8.19 24.99
C VAL A 347 0.77 -8.62 26.41
N LEU A 348 2.05 -8.55 26.71
CA LEU A 348 2.61 -8.77 28.05
C LEU A 348 3.58 -7.62 28.38
N GLN A 349 3.61 -7.24 29.66
CA GLN A 349 4.62 -6.44 30.29
C GLN A 349 4.98 -7.08 31.62
N ALA A 350 6.22 -6.91 32.10
CA ALA A 350 6.63 -7.37 33.42
C ALA A 350 7.29 -6.21 34.21
N ASN A 351 7.21 -6.28 35.52
CA ASN A 351 7.99 -5.38 36.36
C ASN A 351 9.49 -5.74 36.30
N GLU A 352 10.39 -4.85 36.75
CA GLU A 352 11.85 -5.07 36.65
C GLU A 352 12.32 -6.30 37.44
N ALA A 353 11.73 -6.55 38.59
CA ALA A 353 12.02 -7.71 39.44
C ALA A 353 11.50 -9.05 38.86
N PHE A 354 10.78 -9.02 37.72
CA PHE A 354 10.18 -10.20 37.07
C PHE A 354 9.31 -11.07 38.02
N THR A 355 8.58 -10.40 38.91
CA THR A 355 7.66 -11.04 39.89
C THR A 355 6.21 -10.92 39.48
N HIS A 356 5.84 -9.86 38.77
CA HIS A 356 4.48 -9.60 38.31
C HIS A 356 4.45 -9.46 36.80
N VAL A 357 3.44 -10.05 36.17
CA VAL A 357 3.15 -9.89 34.76
C VAL A 357 1.83 -9.13 34.58
N TYR A 358 1.86 -8.12 33.72
CA TYR A 358 0.71 -7.40 33.23
C TYR A 358 0.34 -7.99 31.88
N SER A 359 -0.89 -8.41 31.71
CA SER A 359 -1.33 -9.10 30.49
C SER A 359 -2.63 -8.48 29.96
N GLY A 360 -2.74 -8.40 28.64
CA GLY A 360 -3.92 -7.92 27.94
C GLY A 360 -4.15 -8.70 26.64
N GLY A 361 -5.40 -8.77 26.23
CA GLY A 361 -5.71 -9.61 25.07
C GLY A 361 -7.03 -9.27 24.38
N ARG A 362 -7.51 -10.26 23.66
CA ARG A 362 -8.72 -10.16 22.85
C ARG A 362 -9.98 -10.01 23.68
N ASP A 363 -10.00 -10.56 24.89
CA ASP A 363 -11.07 -10.47 25.86
C ASP A 363 -11.26 -9.06 26.46
N ARG A 364 -10.47 -8.07 26.04
CA ARG A 364 -10.55 -6.64 26.45
C ARG A 364 -10.15 -6.37 27.90
N LYS A 365 -9.68 -7.37 28.62
CA LYS A 365 -9.32 -7.29 30.03
C LYS A 365 -7.82 -7.09 30.21
N VAL A 366 -7.42 -6.35 31.23
CA VAL A 366 -6.03 -6.16 31.65
C VAL A 366 -5.86 -6.68 33.05
N TYR A 367 -4.97 -7.67 33.21
CA TYR A 367 -4.69 -8.34 34.48
C TYR A 367 -3.28 -8.04 34.97
N CYS A 368 -3.12 -8.01 36.31
CA CYS A 368 -1.84 -8.18 36.98
C CYS A 368 -1.85 -9.53 37.70
N THR A 369 -0.85 -10.37 37.40
CA THR A 369 -0.71 -11.72 37.97
C THR A 369 0.63 -11.85 38.66
N ASP A 370 0.66 -12.38 39.91
CA ASP A 370 1.89 -12.75 40.60
C ASP A 370 2.44 -14.05 40.01
N LEU A 371 3.68 -14.05 39.54
CA LEU A 371 4.30 -15.24 38.91
C LEU A 371 4.63 -16.34 39.91
N ARG A 372 4.71 -16.03 41.21
CA ARG A 372 4.98 -17.00 42.29
C ARG A 372 3.70 -17.63 42.79
N SER A 373 2.63 -16.87 42.85
CA SER A 373 1.31 -17.30 43.33
C SER A 373 0.26 -16.98 42.28
N PRO A 374 0.09 -17.84 41.27
CA PRO A 374 -0.73 -17.53 40.08
C PRO A 374 -2.23 -17.38 40.38
N ASP A 375 -2.67 -17.87 41.56
CA ASP A 375 -4.04 -17.69 42.03
C ASP A 375 -4.31 -16.23 42.41
N ILE A 376 -3.24 -15.46 42.71
CA ILE A 376 -3.33 -14.02 42.99
C ILE A 376 -3.32 -13.28 41.66
N ARG A 377 -4.49 -13.04 41.11
CA ARG A 377 -4.72 -12.24 39.92
C ARG A 377 -5.66 -11.08 40.19
N LEU A 378 -5.33 -9.92 39.70
CA LEU A 378 -6.09 -8.70 39.84
C LEU A 378 -6.52 -8.20 38.47
N LEU A 379 -7.82 -7.97 38.29
CA LEU A 379 -8.34 -7.28 37.12
C LEU A 379 -8.11 -5.77 37.30
N ILE A 380 -7.22 -5.17 36.52
CA ILE A 380 -6.91 -3.74 36.60
C ILE A 380 -8.04 -2.93 35.98
N CYS A 381 -8.41 -3.23 34.76
CA CYS A 381 -9.43 -2.54 33.98
C CYS A 381 -10.04 -3.43 32.89
N GLU A 382 -11.20 -3.01 32.42
CA GLU A 382 -11.83 -3.56 31.22
C GLU A 382 -11.94 -2.47 30.14
N GLU A 383 -11.39 -2.76 28.96
CA GLU A 383 -11.39 -1.86 27.81
C GLU A 383 -12.62 -2.10 26.92
N LYS A 384 -12.98 -1.09 26.14
CA LYS A 384 -14.11 -1.18 25.18
C LYS A 384 -13.81 -2.02 23.93
N ALA A 385 -12.53 -2.36 23.73
CA ALA A 385 -12.06 -3.09 22.54
C ALA A 385 -10.82 -3.94 22.88
N PRO A 386 -10.46 -4.95 22.05
CA PRO A 386 -9.29 -5.79 22.27
C PRO A 386 -8.00 -4.98 22.48
N VAL A 387 -7.22 -5.37 23.49
CA VAL A 387 -5.96 -4.71 23.86
C VAL A 387 -4.86 -5.10 22.89
N LEU A 388 -4.18 -4.12 22.30
CA LEU A 388 -3.10 -4.33 21.33
C LEU A 388 -1.71 -4.15 21.95
N LYS A 389 -1.52 -3.09 22.73
CA LYS A 389 -0.23 -2.78 23.37
C LYS A 389 -0.47 -2.16 24.75
N MET A 390 0.49 -2.38 25.63
CA MET A 390 0.55 -1.77 26.95
C MET A 390 1.95 -1.23 27.19
N GLU A 391 2.07 -0.13 27.94
CA GLU A 391 3.34 0.44 28.34
C GLU A 391 3.26 0.89 29.81
N LEU A 392 4.17 0.37 30.61
CA LEU A 392 4.27 0.69 32.06
C LEU A 392 5.00 2.01 32.26
N ASP A 393 4.49 2.83 33.17
CA ASP A 393 5.21 3.99 33.67
C ASP A 393 6.23 3.52 34.71
N ARG A 394 7.47 3.41 34.26
CA ARG A 394 8.61 2.94 35.04
C ARG A 394 9.36 4.08 35.76
N SER A 395 8.74 5.24 35.90
CA SER A 395 9.29 6.37 36.66
C SER A 395 9.38 6.09 38.16
N ALA A 396 8.58 5.13 38.64
CA ALA A 396 8.58 4.64 40.01
C ALA A 396 8.66 3.10 40.04
N ASP A 397 9.24 2.54 41.10
CA ASP A 397 9.19 1.10 41.39
C ASP A 397 8.47 0.90 42.73
N PRO A 398 7.30 0.33 42.75
CA PRO A 398 6.54 -0.27 41.65
C PRO A 398 5.89 0.75 40.70
N PRO A 399 5.58 0.35 39.45
CA PRO A 399 5.00 1.25 38.45
C PRO A 399 3.67 1.84 38.94
N SER A 400 3.49 3.14 38.76
CA SER A 400 2.32 3.89 39.25
C SER A 400 1.12 3.86 38.34
N SER A 401 1.36 3.63 37.04
CA SER A 401 0.32 3.64 36.00
C SER A 401 0.70 2.80 34.80
N ILE A 402 -0.30 2.46 33.97
CA ILE A 402 -0.14 1.72 32.72
C ILE A 402 -0.93 2.40 31.60
N TRP A 403 -0.28 2.61 30.47
CA TRP A 403 -0.92 3.04 29.24
C TRP A 403 -1.41 1.82 28.47
N VAL A 404 -2.62 1.90 27.95
CA VAL A 404 -3.29 0.80 27.23
C VAL A 404 -3.82 1.33 25.90
N SER A 405 -3.48 0.66 24.83
CA SER A 405 -4.03 0.89 23.50
C SER A 405 -4.80 -0.31 23.00
N THR A 406 -5.81 -0.04 22.18
CA THR A 406 -6.76 -1.03 21.71
C THR A 406 -6.89 -1.01 20.18
N THR A 407 -7.78 -1.85 19.64
CA THR A 407 -8.17 -1.79 18.23
C THR A 407 -8.97 -0.52 17.87
N LYS A 408 -9.29 0.33 18.85
CA LYS A 408 -9.85 1.67 18.67
C LYS A 408 -8.75 2.72 18.64
N SER A 409 -9.08 3.92 18.21
CA SER A 409 -8.15 5.03 18.06
C SER A 409 -7.79 5.75 19.38
N THR A 410 -8.49 5.45 20.47
CA THR A 410 -8.24 6.02 21.81
C THR A 410 -7.13 5.28 22.54
N VAL A 411 -6.34 6.00 23.35
CA VAL A 411 -5.34 5.42 24.27
C VAL A 411 -5.64 5.89 25.69
N ASN A 412 -5.68 4.96 26.63
CA ASN A 412 -6.07 5.20 28.02
C ASN A 412 -4.89 5.00 28.98
N LYS A 413 -4.77 5.86 29.99
CA LYS A 413 -3.88 5.71 31.14
C LYS A 413 -4.66 5.22 32.33
N TRP A 414 -4.24 4.11 32.92
CA TRP A 414 -4.88 3.49 34.07
C TRP A 414 -3.97 3.53 35.28
N SER A 415 -4.56 3.81 36.48
CA SER A 415 -3.85 3.81 37.76
C SER A 415 -3.48 2.38 38.19
N LEU A 416 -2.27 2.22 38.69
CA LEU A 416 -1.84 1.01 39.38
C LEU A 416 -1.71 1.21 40.91
N LYS A 417 -2.14 2.39 41.41
CA LYS A 417 -2.17 2.69 42.83
C LYS A 417 -3.15 1.76 43.54
N GLY A 418 -2.74 1.14 44.62
CA GLY A 418 -3.57 0.20 45.36
C GLY A 418 -3.30 -1.29 45.11
N ILE A 419 -2.55 -1.64 44.06
CA ILE A 419 -2.16 -3.04 43.79
C ILE A 419 -1.42 -3.66 44.97
N HIS A 420 -0.65 -2.86 45.74
CA HIS A 420 0.12 -3.35 46.89
C HIS A 420 -0.70 -3.51 48.15
N ASN A 421 -1.82 -2.79 48.31
CA ASN A 421 -2.67 -2.87 49.48
C ASN A 421 -3.49 -4.19 49.53
N PHE A 422 -3.72 -4.83 48.39
CA PHE A 422 -4.40 -6.12 48.28
C PHE A 422 -3.64 -7.28 48.94
N ARG A 423 -2.31 -7.16 49.12
CA ARG A 423 -1.51 -8.18 49.84
C ARG A 423 -1.67 -8.11 51.36
N ALA A 424 -2.12 -6.96 51.91
CA ALA A 424 -2.20 -6.75 53.36
C ALA A 424 -3.53 -7.14 53.98
N SER A 425 -4.62 -7.18 53.19
CA SER A 425 -5.91 -7.67 53.67
C SER A 425 -6.02 -9.17 53.35
N GLY A 426 -5.80 -10.00 54.35
CA GLY A 426 -5.87 -11.46 54.26
C GLY A 426 -7.27 -12.05 54.02
N ASP A 427 -8.22 -11.28 53.51
CA ASP A 427 -9.57 -11.72 53.17
C ASP A 427 -9.58 -12.29 51.74
N TYR A 428 -9.03 -13.51 51.60
CA TYR A 428 -9.28 -14.36 50.43
C TYR A 428 -10.51 -15.22 50.68
N ASP A 429 -11.70 -14.68 50.42
CA ASP A 429 -12.85 -15.54 50.17
C ASP A 429 -12.57 -16.27 48.85
N ASN A 430 -12.18 -17.54 48.99
CA ASN A 430 -11.95 -18.48 47.91
C ASN A 430 -13.25 -18.92 47.21
N ASP A 431 -14.22 -18.03 47.05
CA ASP A 431 -15.41 -18.33 46.27
C ASP A 431 -15.16 -18.04 44.82
N CYS A 432 -14.76 -19.11 44.09
CA CYS A 432 -14.46 -19.11 42.65
C CYS A 432 -15.61 -18.65 41.74
N SER A 433 -16.75 -18.27 42.32
CA SER A 433 -18.00 -17.93 41.62
C SER A 433 -18.27 -16.43 41.47
N THR A 434 -17.53 -15.56 42.18
CA THR A 434 -17.73 -14.11 42.05
C THR A 434 -16.93 -13.52 40.89
N PRO A 435 -17.55 -12.78 39.95
CA PRO A 435 -16.81 -12.11 38.87
C PRO A 435 -15.84 -11.08 39.46
N LEU A 436 -14.58 -11.13 39.02
CA LEU A 436 -13.56 -10.17 39.43
C LEU A 436 -13.99 -8.74 39.07
N THR A 437 -14.16 -7.88 40.10
CA THR A 437 -14.42 -6.47 39.86
C THR A 437 -13.12 -5.76 39.43
N PRO A 438 -13.16 -4.88 38.42
CA PRO A 438 -11.98 -4.15 38.03
C PRO A 438 -11.53 -3.16 39.08
N LEU A 439 -10.23 -3.06 39.34
CA LEU A 439 -9.62 -2.10 40.25
C LEU A 439 -9.96 -0.66 39.87
N CYS A 440 -9.94 -0.37 38.58
CA CYS A 440 -10.23 0.93 38.03
C CYS A 440 -11.39 0.85 37.02
N THR A 441 -12.41 1.68 37.22
CA THR A 441 -13.57 1.81 36.33
C THR A 441 -13.44 2.97 35.35
N GLN A 442 -12.55 3.93 35.62
CA GLN A 442 -12.30 5.10 34.80
C GLN A 442 -10.79 5.32 34.60
N PRO A 443 -10.34 5.66 33.38
CA PRO A 443 -8.94 5.99 33.16
C PRO A 443 -8.56 7.34 33.79
N GLU A 444 -7.31 7.47 34.25
CA GLU A 444 -6.76 8.73 34.76
C GLU A 444 -6.62 9.79 33.65
N MET A 445 -6.25 9.35 32.44
CA MET A 445 -6.08 10.20 31.27
C MET A 445 -6.51 9.46 30.00
N VAL A 446 -7.12 10.20 29.07
CA VAL A 446 -7.56 9.68 27.78
C VAL A 446 -6.98 10.52 26.65
N ILE A 447 -6.19 9.90 25.79
CA ILE A 447 -5.82 10.48 24.50
C ILE A 447 -6.96 10.15 23.53
N LYS A 448 -7.69 11.19 23.13
CA LYS A 448 -8.83 11.05 22.24
C LYS A 448 -8.36 10.60 20.84
N GLY A 449 -9.12 9.70 20.24
CA GLY A 449 -8.93 9.30 18.84
C GLY A 449 -9.87 10.04 17.90
N GLY A 450 -9.51 10.07 16.62
CA GLY A 450 -10.34 10.54 15.52
C GLY A 450 -11.16 9.41 14.91
N ALA A 451 -12.05 9.77 14.01
CA ALA A 451 -12.86 8.83 13.24
C ALA A 451 -12.06 8.23 12.10
N SER A 452 -12.33 6.96 11.82
CA SER A 452 -11.77 6.19 10.71
C SER A 452 -12.81 6.04 9.61
N ILE A 453 -12.44 6.26 8.36
CA ILE A 453 -13.32 5.95 7.21
C ILE A 453 -13.42 4.43 7.10
N ILE A 454 -14.65 3.91 7.07
CA ILE A 454 -14.92 2.47 7.05
C ILE A 454 -15.64 2.00 5.78
N GLN A 455 -16.30 2.93 5.08
CA GLN A 455 -17.02 2.65 3.86
C GLN A 455 -16.86 3.80 2.87
N CYS A 456 -16.77 3.48 1.59
CA CYS A 456 -16.76 4.48 0.51
C CYS A 456 -17.60 4.00 -0.68
N HIS A 457 -18.12 4.96 -1.42
CA HIS A 457 -18.80 4.76 -2.70
C HIS A 457 -18.29 5.77 -3.71
N ILE A 458 -17.77 5.27 -4.84
CA ILE A 458 -17.32 6.10 -5.96
C ILE A 458 -18.53 6.42 -6.82
N LEU A 459 -18.85 7.71 -6.97
CA LEU A 459 -19.98 8.13 -7.80
C LEU A 459 -19.74 7.86 -9.29
N ASN A 460 -20.82 7.92 -10.09
CA ASN A 460 -20.79 7.57 -11.51
C ASN A 460 -19.89 8.48 -12.37
N ASP A 461 -19.69 9.72 -11.93
CA ASP A 461 -18.77 10.68 -12.55
C ASP A 461 -17.28 10.33 -12.35
N LYS A 462 -16.98 9.30 -11.53
CA LYS A 462 -15.63 8.82 -11.22
C LYS A 462 -14.65 9.93 -10.80
N ARG A 463 -15.18 10.98 -10.21
CA ARG A 463 -14.45 12.09 -9.62
C ARG A 463 -14.75 12.25 -8.14
N HIS A 464 -16.00 12.02 -7.77
CA HIS A 464 -16.43 12.23 -6.40
C HIS A 464 -16.63 10.92 -5.65
N ILE A 465 -16.35 10.97 -4.36
CA ILE A 465 -16.50 9.84 -3.43
C ILE A 465 -17.34 10.27 -2.25
N LEU A 466 -18.30 9.42 -1.86
CA LEU A 466 -18.96 9.48 -0.58
C LEU A 466 -18.29 8.52 0.38
N THR A 467 -18.07 8.94 1.61
CA THR A 467 -17.50 8.10 2.68
C THR A 467 -18.36 8.10 3.92
N LYS A 468 -18.32 6.99 4.66
CA LYS A 468 -18.92 6.86 6.00
C LYS A 468 -17.82 6.50 6.99
N ASP A 469 -17.80 7.18 8.15
CA ASP A 469 -16.82 6.96 9.18
C ASP A 469 -17.34 6.11 10.36
N THR A 470 -16.47 5.81 11.33
CA THR A 470 -16.82 5.07 12.55
C THR A 470 -17.82 5.77 13.46
N ASN A 471 -18.07 7.07 13.29
CA ASN A 471 -19.06 7.87 14.02
C ASN A 471 -20.38 7.99 13.25
N ASN A 472 -20.50 7.29 12.09
CA ASN A 472 -21.62 7.38 11.15
C ASN A 472 -21.77 8.75 10.48
N ASN A 473 -20.70 9.57 10.41
CA ASN A 473 -20.73 10.78 9.62
C ASN A 473 -20.47 10.43 8.16
N VAL A 474 -21.21 11.07 7.27
CA VAL A 474 -21.04 10.98 5.82
C VAL A 474 -20.31 12.22 5.32
N ALA A 475 -19.33 12.04 4.45
CA ALA A 475 -18.55 13.13 3.86
C ALA A 475 -18.43 12.96 2.34
N TYR A 476 -18.36 14.09 1.65
CA TYR A 476 -18.27 14.19 0.19
C TYR A 476 -16.90 14.71 -0.21
N TRP A 477 -16.21 14.03 -1.13
CA TRP A 477 -14.82 14.26 -1.49
C TRP A 477 -14.63 14.45 -2.98
N ASP A 478 -13.65 15.27 -3.37
CA ASP A 478 -13.17 15.43 -4.75
C ASP A 478 -11.79 14.76 -4.88
N VAL A 479 -11.71 13.75 -5.73
CA VAL A 479 -10.48 12.99 -6.00
C VAL A 479 -9.45 13.86 -6.72
N LEU A 480 -9.86 14.69 -7.68
CA LEU A 480 -8.95 15.52 -8.44
C LEU A 480 -8.32 16.63 -7.59
N LYS A 481 -9.13 17.28 -6.75
CA LYS A 481 -8.65 18.32 -5.83
C LYS A 481 -8.03 17.78 -4.56
N ALA A 482 -8.06 16.45 -4.36
CA ALA A 482 -7.56 15.77 -3.17
C ALA A 482 -8.06 16.40 -1.85
N CYS A 483 -9.34 16.76 -1.77
CA CYS A 483 -9.91 17.47 -0.61
C CYS A 483 -11.33 16.98 -0.28
N LYS A 484 -11.74 17.23 0.95
CA LYS A 484 -13.12 17.10 1.39
C LYS A 484 -13.89 18.34 0.93
N LEU A 485 -14.98 18.13 0.20
CA LEU A 485 -15.87 19.21 -0.26
C LEU A 485 -16.91 19.57 0.78
N GLU A 486 -17.54 18.57 1.40
CA GLU A 486 -18.66 18.77 2.29
C GLU A 486 -18.68 17.71 3.40
N ASP A 487 -18.97 18.13 4.63
CA ASP A 487 -19.26 17.23 5.73
C ASP A 487 -20.79 17.20 5.92
N LEU A 488 -21.40 16.10 5.50
CA LEU A 488 -22.86 15.94 5.50
C LEU A 488 -23.41 15.54 6.87
N GLY A 489 -22.53 15.25 7.84
CA GLY A 489 -22.91 14.81 9.17
C GLY A 489 -23.52 13.40 9.19
N LYS A 490 -24.37 13.15 10.20
CA LYS A 490 -25.04 11.85 10.36
C LYS A 490 -26.28 11.77 9.48
N MET A 491 -26.17 11.00 8.41
CA MET A 491 -27.29 10.72 7.50
C MET A 491 -27.22 9.30 6.95
N GLU A 492 -28.30 8.88 6.29
CA GLU A 492 -28.34 7.55 5.67
C GLU A 492 -27.48 7.51 4.41
N PHE A 493 -26.47 6.64 4.40
CA PHE A 493 -25.44 6.59 3.37
C PHE A 493 -26.01 6.21 1.99
N ASP A 494 -26.95 5.24 1.96
CA ASP A 494 -27.54 4.74 0.71
C ASP A 494 -28.52 5.74 0.09
N GLU A 495 -29.18 6.58 0.90
CA GLU A 495 -30.04 7.67 0.41
C GLU A 495 -29.20 8.76 -0.24
N GLU A 496 -28.07 9.10 0.36
CA GLU A 496 -27.17 10.11 -0.20
C GLU A 496 -26.53 9.66 -1.52
N ILE A 497 -26.20 8.37 -1.66
CA ILE A 497 -25.74 7.80 -2.93
C ILE A 497 -26.81 8.00 -4.02
N LYS A 498 -28.08 7.73 -3.70
CA LYS A 498 -29.19 7.93 -4.65
C LYS A 498 -29.39 9.41 -4.99
N ARG A 499 -29.25 10.30 -4.02
CA ARG A 499 -29.40 11.75 -4.20
C ARG A 499 -28.33 12.35 -5.11
N LYS A 500 -27.07 11.90 -4.97
CA LYS A 500 -25.92 12.37 -5.77
C LYS A 500 -25.76 11.60 -7.08
N PHE A 501 -26.61 10.63 -7.36
CA PHE A 501 -26.54 9.84 -8.60
C PHE A 501 -26.73 10.72 -9.82
N LYS A 502 -25.83 10.61 -10.81
CA LYS A 502 -25.93 11.22 -12.13
C LYS A 502 -25.94 10.14 -13.20
N MET A 503 -26.77 10.29 -14.20
CA MET A 503 -26.83 9.34 -15.32
C MET A 503 -25.69 9.59 -16.32
N VAL A 504 -24.47 9.46 -15.86
CA VAL A 504 -23.24 9.58 -16.64
C VAL A 504 -22.39 8.35 -16.42
N TYR A 505 -21.82 7.79 -17.46
CA TYR A 505 -20.85 6.71 -17.36
C TYR A 505 -19.45 7.19 -17.67
N VAL A 506 -18.56 7.09 -16.69
CA VAL A 506 -17.12 7.28 -16.84
C VAL A 506 -16.43 5.96 -16.48
N PRO A 507 -15.48 5.45 -17.27
CA PRO A 507 -14.72 4.26 -16.92
C PRO A 507 -13.98 4.43 -15.59
N ASN A 508 -13.75 3.33 -14.87
CA ASN A 508 -12.92 3.37 -13.68
C ASN A 508 -11.47 3.68 -14.09
N TRP A 509 -10.83 4.57 -13.35
CA TRP A 509 -9.45 4.98 -13.62
C TRP A 509 -8.57 5.02 -12.36
N PHE A 510 -9.15 4.75 -11.19
CA PHE A 510 -8.44 4.63 -9.92
C PHE A 510 -9.12 3.57 -9.04
N SER A 511 -8.39 3.11 -8.04
CA SER A 511 -8.90 2.29 -6.95
C SER A 511 -8.76 3.00 -5.61
N VAL A 512 -9.59 2.60 -4.62
CA VAL A 512 -9.64 3.20 -3.28
C VAL A 512 -9.25 2.15 -2.24
N ASP A 513 -8.36 2.53 -1.31
CA ASP A 513 -8.01 1.74 -0.13
C ASP A 513 -8.32 2.54 1.15
N LEU A 514 -9.00 1.88 2.09
CA LEU A 514 -9.38 2.42 3.41
C LEU A 514 -8.60 1.77 4.56
N LYS A 515 -7.59 0.97 4.27
CA LYS A 515 -6.83 0.18 5.26
C LYS A 515 -6.28 1.02 6.41
N THR A 516 -5.87 2.23 6.13
CA THR A 516 -5.34 3.18 7.12
C THR A 516 -6.41 4.01 7.84
N GLY A 517 -7.68 3.85 7.46
CA GLY A 517 -8.78 4.68 7.96
C GLY A 517 -8.84 6.07 7.32
N MET A 518 -8.00 6.32 6.33
CA MET A 518 -7.96 7.49 5.46
C MET A 518 -8.28 7.09 4.03
N LEU A 519 -8.57 8.06 3.18
CA LEU A 519 -8.90 7.84 1.78
C LEU A 519 -7.60 7.79 0.96
N THR A 520 -7.16 6.59 0.59
CA THR A 520 -6.00 6.38 -0.28
C THR A 520 -6.47 6.05 -1.69
N ILE A 521 -6.02 6.85 -2.67
CA ILE A 521 -6.32 6.67 -4.09
C ILE A 521 -5.09 6.07 -4.77
N THR A 522 -5.30 5.04 -5.57
CA THR A 522 -4.23 4.34 -6.29
C THR A 522 -4.50 4.36 -7.80
N LEU A 523 -3.48 4.76 -8.55
CA LEU A 523 -3.44 4.84 -10.01
C LEU A 523 -2.54 3.72 -10.55
N ASP A 524 -3.10 2.94 -11.46
CA ASP A 524 -2.40 1.87 -12.18
C ASP A 524 -2.24 2.26 -13.64
N GLU A 525 -1.13 1.87 -14.28
CA GLU A 525 -0.87 2.12 -15.70
C GLU A 525 -2.00 1.66 -16.63
N SER A 526 -2.62 0.51 -16.30
CA SER A 526 -3.69 -0.10 -17.12
C SER A 526 -4.95 0.75 -17.22
N ASP A 527 -5.32 1.44 -16.14
CA ASP A 527 -6.64 2.02 -15.97
C ASP A 527 -6.60 3.55 -15.84
N CYS A 528 -5.48 4.12 -15.39
CA CYS A 528 -5.34 5.55 -15.06
C CYS A 528 -5.85 6.49 -16.17
N PHE A 529 -5.63 6.11 -17.44
CA PHE A 529 -5.97 6.96 -18.59
C PHE A 529 -7.31 6.59 -19.26
N ALA A 530 -8.12 5.74 -18.65
CA ALA A 530 -9.41 5.32 -19.21
C ALA A 530 -10.47 6.44 -19.18
N ALA A 531 -10.37 7.37 -18.23
CA ALA A 531 -11.40 8.39 -18.00
C ALA A 531 -11.12 9.66 -18.77
N TRP A 532 -11.76 9.79 -19.93
CA TRP A 532 -11.86 11.02 -20.68
C TRP A 532 -13.21 11.67 -20.42
N VAL A 533 -13.25 12.98 -20.21
CA VAL A 533 -14.45 13.77 -19.95
C VAL A 533 -14.38 15.09 -20.71
N SER A 534 -15.55 15.70 -20.98
CA SER A 534 -15.60 17.07 -21.47
C SER A 534 -15.22 18.05 -20.34
N ALA A 535 -14.52 19.12 -20.65
CA ALA A 535 -14.16 20.16 -19.67
C ALA A 535 -15.42 20.75 -19.00
N ARG A 536 -16.51 20.87 -19.75
CA ARG A 536 -17.81 21.33 -19.27
C ARG A 536 -18.44 20.35 -18.29
N ASP A 537 -18.48 19.05 -18.62
CA ASP A 537 -19.01 18.01 -17.75
C ASP A 537 -18.17 17.85 -16.47
N ALA A 538 -16.86 18.12 -16.58
CA ALA A 538 -15.96 18.14 -15.44
C ALA A 538 -16.08 19.44 -14.60
N GLY A 539 -16.82 20.45 -15.07
CA GLY A 539 -16.98 21.72 -14.37
C GLY A 539 -15.73 22.62 -14.39
N PHE A 540 -14.92 22.50 -15.45
CA PHE A 540 -13.68 23.28 -15.65
C PHE A 540 -13.81 24.39 -16.71
N SER A 541 -14.87 24.40 -17.52
CA SER A 541 -15.14 25.44 -18.52
C SER A 541 -16.42 26.21 -18.22
N SER A 542 -16.45 27.48 -18.59
CA SER A 542 -17.69 28.25 -18.63
C SER A 542 -18.59 27.80 -19.80
N PRO A 543 -19.91 28.05 -19.74
CA PRO A 543 -20.84 27.65 -20.79
C PRO A 543 -20.49 28.11 -22.19
N ASP A 544 -19.80 29.30 -22.28
CA ASP A 544 -19.49 29.99 -23.53
C ASP A 544 -18.08 29.69 -24.08
N ALA A 545 -17.29 28.85 -23.35
CA ALA A 545 -15.93 28.51 -23.77
C ALA A 545 -15.90 27.22 -24.61
N SER A 546 -14.83 27.06 -25.39
CA SER A 546 -14.56 25.78 -26.07
C SER A 546 -14.57 24.61 -25.06
N ASP A 547 -15.10 23.47 -25.46
CA ASP A 547 -15.25 22.28 -24.61
C ASP A 547 -14.19 21.19 -24.95
N PRO A 548 -12.93 21.40 -24.54
CA PRO A 548 -11.86 20.44 -24.79
C PRO A 548 -12.11 19.15 -24.00
N LYS A 549 -11.67 18.04 -24.56
CA LYS A 549 -11.73 16.74 -23.87
C LYS A 549 -10.49 16.56 -22.99
N LEU A 550 -10.72 16.24 -21.74
CA LEU A 550 -9.72 16.15 -20.68
C LEU A 550 -9.58 14.70 -20.19
N ASN A 551 -8.36 14.26 -19.96
CA ASN A 551 -8.06 12.97 -19.30
C ASN A 551 -7.87 13.21 -17.81
N LEU A 552 -8.76 12.64 -16.96
CA LEU A 552 -8.74 12.90 -15.52
C LEU A 552 -7.47 12.39 -14.85
N GLY A 553 -6.99 11.19 -15.21
CA GLY A 553 -5.77 10.63 -14.64
C GLY A 553 -4.52 11.40 -15.05
N GLY A 554 -4.44 11.82 -16.31
CA GLY A 554 -3.34 12.66 -16.80
C GLY A 554 -3.26 14.00 -16.09
N LEU A 555 -4.39 14.69 -15.94
CA LEU A 555 -4.47 15.97 -15.21
C LEU A 555 -4.07 15.81 -13.74
N LEU A 556 -4.53 14.73 -13.09
CA LEU A 556 -4.19 14.47 -11.69
C LEU A 556 -2.70 14.22 -11.51
N LEU A 557 -2.07 13.41 -12.37
CA LEU A 557 -0.62 13.16 -12.31
C LEU A 557 0.18 14.46 -12.49
N GLN A 558 -0.24 15.33 -13.41
CA GLN A 558 0.38 16.64 -13.60
C GLN A 558 0.25 17.52 -12.34
N ALA A 559 -0.91 17.51 -11.67
CA ALA A 559 -1.11 18.26 -10.42
C ALA A 559 -0.31 17.69 -9.25
N LEU A 560 -0.21 16.36 -9.12
CA LEU A 560 0.55 15.69 -8.04
C LEU A 560 2.06 15.96 -8.13
N LEU A 561 2.58 16.15 -9.34
CA LEU A 561 4.00 16.39 -9.63
C LEU A 561 4.28 17.82 -10.09
N GLU A 562 3.37 18.76 -9.83
CA GLU A 562 3.47 20.17 -10.23
C GLU A 562 4.77 20.84 -9.77
N TYR A 563 5.29 20.47 -8.59
CA TYR A 563 6.51 21.07 -8.05
C TYR A 563 7.79 20.40 -8.55
N TRP A 564 7.71 19.30 -9.31
CA TRP A 564 8.89 18.61 -9.83
C TRP A 564 9.50 19.40 -11.00
N PRO A 565 10.77 19.90 -10.92
CA PRO A 565 11.35 20.80 -11.92
C PRO A 565 11.34 20.25 -13.34
N ARG A 566 11.53 18.93 -13.49
CA ARG A 566 11.55 18.27 -14.81
C ARG A 566 10.23 18.43 -15.60
N THR A 567 9.10 18.64 -14.93
CA THR A 567 7.80 18.82 -15.61
C THR A 567 7.66 20.19 -16.29
N HIS A 568 8.58 21.12 -16.00
CA HIS A 568 8.58 22.50 -16.51
C HIS A 568 9.74 22.79 -17.47
N MET A 569 10.68 21.83 -17.66
CA MET A 569 11.76 21.98 -18.64
C MET A 569 11.21 21.80 -20.05
N ASN A 570 11.51 22.73 -20.95
CA ASN A 570 11.24 22.55 -22.37
C ASN A 570 12.25 21.53 -22.95
N PRO A 571 11.81 20.59 -23.79
CA PRO A 571 12.73 19.62 -24.42
C PRO A 571 13.81 20.24 -25.30
N LEU A 572 13.72 21.55 -25.60
CA LEU A 572 14.64 22.29 -26.47
C LEU A 572 15.75 23.02 -25.70
N ASP A 573 15.75 23.01 -24.37
CA ASP A 573 16.70 23.73 -23.52
C ASP A 573 17.83 22.84 -22.96
N GLU A 574 18.01 21.60 -23.44
CA GLU A 574 19.06 20.69 -22.97
C GLU A 574 20.50 21.18 -23.24
N ASP A 575 20.70 22.22 -24.09
CA ASP A 575 22.01 22.79 -24.44
C ASP A 575 22.29 24.17 -23.82
N ALA A 576 21.44 24.72 -22.96
CA ALA A 576 21.68 26.04 -22.36
C ALA A 576 22.46 25.92 -21.05
N ASP A 577 23.72 26.35 -21.13
CA ASP A 577 24.70 26.49 -20.04
C ASP A 577 24.12 27.00 -18.72
N MET A 578 24.49 26.32 -17.63
CA MET A 578 24.16 26.60 -16.21
C MET A 578 24.74 27.93 -15.66
N ASN A 579 24.90 28.98 -16.45
CA ASN A 579 25.64 30.17 -16.05
C ASN A 579 24.91 31.53 -16.22
N HIS A 580 23.60 31.59 -16.07
CA HIS A 580 22.95 32.90 -15.89
C HIS A 580 21.66 32.83 -15.04
N MET A 581 21.88 32.76 -13.72
CA MET A 581 20.82 33.09 -12.75
C MET A 581 21.14 34.42 -12.09
N ASN A 582 20.87 35.54 -12.79
CA ASN A 582 20.66 36.87 -12.18
C ASN A 582 19.84 37.73 -13.15
N GLY A 583 18.60 37.96 -12.81
CA GLY A 583 17.76 38.93 -13.55
C GLY A 583 16.26 38.60 -13.38
N GLU A 584 15.59 39.44 -12.64
CA GLU A 584 14.16 39.53 -12.45
C GLU A 584 13.40 39.54 -13.80
N HIS A 585 12.92 38.37 -14.22
CA HIS A 585 11.77 38.25 -15.10
C HIS A 585 10.89 37.13 -14.54
N GLU A 586 9.99 37.46 -13.62
CA GLU A 586 8.81 36.68 -13.34
C GLU A 586 7.92 36.60 -14.59
N SER A 587 8.33 35.84 -15.61
CA SER A 587 7.37 35.25 -16.53
C SER A 587 6.55 34.28 -15.72
N ARG A 588 5.27 34.54 -15.49
CA ARG A 588 4.28 33.64 -14.93
C ARG A 588 4.27 32.34 -15.74
N ILE A 589 5.17 31.44 -15.43
CA ILE A 589 5.06 30.02 -15.85
C ILE A 589 3.77 29.53 -15.21
N GLN A 590 2.77 29.25 -16.02
CA GLN A 590 1.54 28.62 -15.57
C GLN A 590 1.91 27.26 -14.92
N ARG A 591 2.07 27.26 -13.59
CA ARG A 591 2.30 26.05 -12.83
C ARG A 591 1.02 25.22 -12.86
N GLY A 592 1.16 23.90 -13.05
CA GLY A 592 0.07 22.93 -12.96
C GLY A 592 -0.67 22.68 -14.28
N ASN A 593 -1.81 21.99 -14.18
CA ASN A 593 -2.64 21.60 -15.33
C ASN A 593 -3.63 22.70 -15.80
N GLY A 594 -3.62 23.87 -15.17
CA GLY A 594 -4.50 25.02 -15.50
C GLY A 594 -5.96 24.85 -15.05
N HIS A 595 -6.38 23.72 -14.49
CA HIS A 595 -7.77 23.44 -14.12
C HIS A 595 -8.02 23.35 -12.62
N PHE A 596 -7.10 22.74 -11.86
CA PHE A 596 -7.18 22.59 -10.41
C PHE A 596 -5.80 22.40 -9.81
N GLN A 597 -5.69 22.57 -8.50
CA GLN A 597 -4.47 22.30 -7.72
C GLN A 597 -4.75 21.25 -6.66
N VAL A 598 -3.73 20.47 -6.34
CA VAL A 598 -3.72 19.51 -5.23
C VAL A 598 -3.05 20.18 -4.02
N PRO A 599 -3.56 19.98 -2.79
CA PRO A 599 -2.94 20.54 -1.60
C PRO A 599 -1.45 20.16 -1.49
N PRO A 600 -0.54 21.12 -1.22
CA PRO A 600 0.91 20.87 -1.22
C PRO A 600 1.37 19.86 -0.16
N HIS A 601 0.56 19.63 0.88
CA HIS A 601 0.80 18.65 1.94
C HIS A 601 0.32 17.23 1.58
N THR A 602 -0.23 17.01 0.38
CA THR A 602 -0.73 15.70 -0.06
C THR A 602 0.43 14.70 -0.21
N PRO A 603 0.40 13.53 0.48
CA PRO A 603 1.42 12.51 0.32
C PRO A 603 1.25 11.77 -1.00
N VAL A 604 2.31 11.70 -1.79
CA VAL A 604 2.42 10.88 -3.00
C VAL A 604 3.33 9.70 -2.72
N ILE A 605 2.90 8.52 -3.15
CA ILE A 605 3.54 7.24 -2.86
C ILE A 605 3.78 6.49 -4.17
N PHE A 606 5.03 6.13 -4.42
CA PHE A 606 5.41 5.24 -5.50
C PHE A 606 5.64 3.85 -4.92
N GLY A 607 4.99 2.83 -5.47
CA GLY A 607 5.04 1.47 -4.97
C GLY A 607 4.98 0.41 -6.06
N GLU A 608 5.36 -0.81 -5.71
CA GLU A 608 5.21 -1.98 -6.57
C GLU A 608 3.79 -2.58 -6.45
N ALA A 609 3.33 -3.26 -7.47
CA ALA A 609 2.02 -3.94 -7.45
C ALA A 609 1.86 -4.95 -6.29
N GLY A 610 2.96 -5.45 -5.74
CA GLY A 610 3.01 -6.31 -4.55
C GLY A 610 2.87 -5.58 -3.20
N GLY A 611 2.65 -4.25 -3.20
CA GLY A 611 2.46 -3.46 -1.96
C GLY A 611 3.74 -2.94 -1.32
N ARG A 612 4.91 -3.18 -1.91
CA ARG A 612 6.18 -2.63 -1.44
C ARG A 612 6.27 -1.15 -1.81
N THR A 613 6.48 -0.30 -0.81
CA THR A 613 6.71 1.13 -1.03
C THR A 613 8.14 1.40 -1.46
N LEU A 614 8.30 2.02 -2.61
CA LEU A 614 9.60 2.47 -3.10
C LEU A 614 9.95 3.84 -2.52
N PHE A 615 9.01 4.77 -2.60
CA PHE A 615 9.24 6.15 -2.22
C PHE A 615 7.94 6.84 -1.80
N ARG A 616 8.04 7.80 -0.86
CA ARG A 616 6.94 8.66 -0.42
C ARG A 616 7.45 10.07 -0.23
N LEU A 617 6.75 11.05 -0.75
CA LEU A 617 7.02 12.49 -0.56
C LEU A 617 5.70 13.26 -0.40
N LEU A 618 5.77 14.51 0.03
CA LEU A 618 4.66 15.44 -0.11
C LEU A 618 4.76 16.13 -1.47
N CYS A 619 3.64 16.54 -2.05
CA CYS A 619 3.64 17.24 -3.35
C CYS A 619 4.64 18.38 -3.38
N ARG A 620 4.67 19.26 -2.35
CA ARG A 620 5.60 20.38 -2.24
C ARG A 620 7.08 19.98 -2.21
N ASP A 621 7.39 18.79 -1.66
CA ASP A 621 8.78 18.35 -1.47
C ASP A 621 9.40 17.88 -2.80
N SER A 622 8.59 17.64 -3.86
CA SER A 622 9.09 17.23 -5.17
C SER A 622 9.97 18.29 -5.86
N GLY A 623 9.91 19.54 -5.40
CA GLY A 623 10.81 20.62 -5.82
C GLY A 623 12.18 20.63 -5.13
N GLY A 624 12.39 19.80 -4.10
CA GLY A 624 13.67 19.68 -3.42
C GLY A 624 14.73 19.01 -4.29
N GLU A 625 15.99 19.38 -4.14
CA GLU A 625 17.09 18.86 -4.96
C GLU A 625 17.25 17.35 -4.83
N THR A 626 17.27 16.84 -3.59
CA THR A 626 17.39 15.40 -3.29
C THR A 626 16.18 14.61 -3.75
N GLU A 627 14.98 15.13 -3.52
CA GLU A 627 13.70 14.52 -3.90
C GLU A 627 13.53 14.50 -5.42
N SER A 628 13.91 15.58 -6.10
CA SER A 628 13.89 15.67 -7.56
C SER A 628 14.84 14.65 -8.21
N MET A 629 16.06 14.50 -7.69
CA MET A 629 17.00 13.46 -8.16
C MET A 629 16.41 12.05 -7.97
N LEU A 630 15.81 11.79 -6.82
CA LEU A 630 15.20 10.49 -6.53
C LEU A 630 13.98 10.21 -7.42
N LEU A 631 13.18 11.23 -7.73
CA LEU A 631 12.07 11.13 -8.68
C LEU A 631 12.57 10.79 -10.09
N ASN A 632 13.69 11.35 -10.54
CA ASN A 632 14.27 11.04 -11.85
C ASN A 632 14.64 9.54 -12.00
N GLU A 633 14.96 8.87 -10.88
CA GLU A 633 15.33 7.46 -10.87
C GLU A 633 14.15 6.50 -10.63
N THR A 634 13.08 6.96 -9.97
CA THR A 634 12.02 6.10 -9.41
C THR A 634 10.66 6.25 -10.07
N VAL A 635 10.39 7.39 -10.73
CA VAL A 635 9.11 7.62 -11.41
C VAL A 635 8.98 6.67 -12.61
N PRO A 636 7.87 5.93 -12.73
CA PRO A 636 7.66 5.02 -13.85
C PRO A 636 7.51 5.78 -15.18
N GLN A 637 7.95 5.16 -16.28
CA GLN A 637 7.96 5.77 -17.60
C GLN A 637 6.58 6.27 -18.04
N TRP A 638 5.51 5.49 -17.77
CA TRP A 638 4.14 5.88 -18.12
C TRP A 638 3.66 7.19 -17.45
N VAL A 639 4.25 7.55 -16.29
CA VAL A 639 4.01 8.84 -15.63
C VAL A 639 4.84 9.94 -16.29
N ILE A 640 6.11 9.65 -16.65
CA ILE A 640 6.99 10.59 -17.35
C ILE A 640 6.38 11.00 -18.70
N ASP A 641 5.91 10.03 -19.47
CA ASP A 641 5.27 10.27 -20.77
C ASP A 641 4.16 11.33 -20.70
N ILE A 642 3.39 11.34 -19.60
CA ILE A 642 2.27 12.27 -19.40
C ILE A 642 2.70 13.59 -18.77
N THR A 643 3.57 13.52 -17.74
CA THR A 643 3.89 14.71 -16.93
C THR A 643 5.01 15.56 -17.52
N VAL A 644 6.00 14.90 -18.13
CA VAL A 644 7.18 15.54 -18.74
C VAL A 644 7.00 15.66 -20.26
N ASP A 645 6.80 14.54 -20.96
CA ASP A 645 6.75 14.49 -22.42
C ASP A 645 5.41 14.97 -22.99
N LYS A 646 4.39 15.19 -22.15
CA LYS A 646 3.03 15.65 -22.50
C LYS A 646 2.32 14.74 -23.52
N ASN A 647 2.73 13.50 -23.65
CA ASN A 647 2.16 12.51 -24.56
C ASN A 647 0.87 11.92 -24.00
N MET A 648 -0.27 12.50 -24.33
CA MET A 648 -1.56 12.01 -23.87
C MET A 648 -2.00 10.76 -24.65
N PRO A 649 -2.60 9.74 -23.98
CA PRO A 649 -3.12 8.56 -24.65
C PRO A 649 -4.28 8.90 -25.60
N LYS A 650 -4.48 8.05 -26.60
CA LYS A 650 -5.55 8.24 -27.59
C LYS A 650 -6.91 7.85 -27.01
N PHE A 651 -7.97 8.50 -27.54
CA PHE A 651 -9.35 8.18 -27.18
C PHE A 651 -9.74 6.77 -27.58
N ASN A 652 -10.59 6.14 -26.80
CA ASN A 652 -11.26 4.90 -27.18
C ASN A 652 -12.32 5.17 -28.23
N LYS A 653 -12.41 4.28 -29.25
CA LYS A 653 -13.46 4.29 -30.27
C LYS A 653 -14.41 3.13 -30.06
N ILE A 654 -15.70 3.38 -30.20
CA ILE A 654 -16.73 2.34 -30.18
C ILE A 654 -17.39 2.23 -31.56
N PRO A 655 -17.62 1.02 -32.04
CA PRO A 655 -18.45 0.79 -33.21
C PRO A 655 -19.93 0.88 -32.86
N PHE A 656 -20.71 1.43 -33.77
CA PHE A 656 -22.18 1.47 -33.66
C PHE A 656 -22.83 1.41 -35.02
N TYR A 657 -24.10 1.02 -35.02
CA TYR A 657 -24.98 1.02 -36.21
C TYR A 657 -25.99 2.13 -36.08
N LEU A 658 -26.30 2.78 -37.20
CA LEU A 658 -27.33 3.81 -37.33
C LEU A 658 -28.36 3.35 -38.33
N GLN A 659 -29.63 3.27 -37.92
CA GLN A 659 -30.73 2.71 -38.74
C GLN A 659 -31.99 3.56 -38.63
N PRO A 660 -32.83 3.65 -39.69
CA PRO A 660 -34.13 4.26 -39.55
C PRO A 660 -35.02 3.43 -38.60
N HIS A 661 -35.83 4.10 -37.80
CA HIS A 661 -36.78 3.44 -36.92
C HIS A 661 -37.89 2.80 -37.76
N PHE A 662 -38.43 1.65 -37.34
CA PHE A 662 -39.43 0.90 -38.08
C PHE A 662 -40.73 1.71 -38.33
N SER A 663 -41.07 2.67 -37.47
CA SER A 663 -42.21 3.56 -37.64
C SER A 663 -42.05 4.58 -38.79
N SER A 664 -40.86 4.78 -39.33
CA SER A 664 -40.60 5.76 -40.39
C SER A 664 -40.97 5.26 -41.78
N GLY A 665 -41.34 3.98 -41.95
CA GLY A 665 -41.69 3.38 -43.26
C GLY A 665 -40.56 3.36 -44.28
N ALA A 666 -39.37 3.81 -43.91
CA ALA A 666 -38.19 3.85 -44.77
C ALA A 666 -37.65 2.45 -45.02
N LYS A 667 -37.32 2.11 -46.29
CA LYS A 667 -36.61 0.86 -46.60
C LYS A 667 -35.28 0.82 -45.87
N THR A 668 -34.98 -0.29 -45.18
CA THR A 668 -33.72 -0.52 -44.50
C THR A 668 -32.55 -0.30 -45.47
N LEU A 669 -31.82 0.81 -45.27
CA LEU A 669 -30.53 1.06 -45.92
C LEU A 669 -29.52 0.03 -45.46
N LYS A 670 -28.45 -0.18 -46.25
CA LYS A 670 -27.32 -1.04 -45.84
C LYS A 670 -26.90 -0.70 -44.43
N LYS A 671 -26.67 -1.72 -43.61
CA LYS A 671 -26.13 -1.57 -42.24
C LYS A 671 -24.71 -1.06 -42.31
N ASP A 672 -24.52 0.26 -42.29
CA ASP A 672 -23.20 0.84 -42.24
C ASP A 672 -22.70 0.85 -40.78
N ARG A 673 -21.55 0.19 -40.57
CA ARG A 673 -20.88 0.19 -39.27
C ARG A 673 -20.06 1.44 -39.13
N LEU A 674 -20.52 2.35 -38.30
CA LEU A 674 -19.84 3.57 -37.96
C LEU A 674 -18.89 3.36 -36.76
N SER A 675 -17.90 4.22 -36.63
CA SER A 675 -16.98 4.19 -35.49
C SER A 675 -16.70 5.63 -35.04
N ALA A 676 -16.92 5.89 -33.77
CA ALA A 676 -16.68 7.21 -33.19
C ALA A 676 -16.01 7.08 -31.81
N SER A 677 -15.52 8.22 -31.29
CA SER A 677 -15.13 8.28 -29.88
C SER A 677 -16.29 7.85 -28.98
N ASP A 678 -16.02 7.09 -27.95
CA ASP A 678 -17.02 6.66 -26.96
C ASP A 678 -17.68 7.84 -26.24
N MET A 679 -17.05 9.01 -26.25
CA MET A 679 -17.55 10.28 -25.71
C MET A 679 -18.34 11.13 -26.70
N LEU A 680 -18.61 10.62 -27.93
CA LEU A 680 -19.42 11.38 -28.88
C LEU A 680 -20.82 11.57 -28.31
N GLN A 681 -21.27 12.83 -28.26
CA GLN A 681 -22.61 13.17 -27.79
C GLN A 681 -23.68 12.75 -28.81
N VAL A 682 -24.84 12.37 -28.32
CA VAL A 682 -26.02 12.04 -29.11
C VAL A 682 -26.39 13.17 -30.08
N ARG A 683 -26.25 14.44 -29.63
CA ARG A 683 -26.42 15.63 -30.45
C ARG A 683 -25.63 15.58 -31.77
N LYS A 684 -24.36 15.21 -31.71
CA LYS A 684 -23.50 15.10 -32.91
C LYS A 684 -23.89 13.94 -33.83
N VAL A 685 -24.54 12.91 -33.32
CA VAL A 685 -25.13 11.85 -34.13
C VAL A 685 -26.41 12.33 -34.80
N ILE A 686 -27.24 13.13 -34.11
CA ILE A 686 -28.45 13.76 -34.65
C ILE A 686 -28.09 14.72 -35.80
N GLU A 687 -27.09 15.58 -35.62
CA GLU A 687 -26.56 16.45 -36.68
C GLU A 687 -26.10 15.65 -37.90
N HIS A 688 -25.33 14.58 -37.70
CA HIS A 688 -24.90 13.70 -38.78
C HIS A 688 -26.08 13.06 -39.55
N VAL A 689 -27.15 12.67 -38.85
CA VAL A 689 -28.36 12.14 -39.50
C VAL A 689 -29.04 13.23 -40.31
N TYR A 690 -29.13 14.45 -39.77
CA TYR A 690 -29.75 15.57 -40.44
C TYR A 690 -28.99 15.94 -41.72
N GLU A 691 -27.72 16.17 -41.65
CA GLU A 691 -26.89 16.62 -42.79
C GLU A 691 -26.76 15.57 -43.89
N LYS A 692 -26.44 14.31 -43.51
CA LYS A 692 -26.05 13.29 -44.50
C LYS A 692 -27.13 12.34 -44.95
N ILE A 693 -28.22 12.22 -44.19
CA ILE A 693 -29.29 11.25 -44.52
C ILE A 693 -30.53 11.98 -45.00
N ILE A 694 -30.88 13.13 -44.41
CA ILE A 694 -32.12 13.82 -44.76
C ILE A 694 -31.91 14.93 -45.80
N ASN A 695 -30.80 15.70 -45.75
CA ASN A 695 -30.54 16.71 -46.76
C ASN A 695 -30.11 16.14 -48.10
N LEU A 696 -29.46 15.00 -48.19
CA LEU A 696 -29.16 14.30 -49.45
C LEU A 696 -30.42 13.82 -50.17
N ASP A 697 -31.49 13.46 -49.44
CA ASP A 697 -32.78 13.09 -50.05
C ASP A 697 -33.53 14.31 -50.58
N SER A 698 -33.28 15.52 -50.07
CA SER A 698 -33.85 16.79 -50.53
C SER A 698 -33.09 17.42 -51.72
N GLU A 699 -31.77 17.25 -51.81
CA GLU A 699 -30.96 17.74 -52.94
C GLU A 699 -31.11 16.92 -54.22
N SER A 700 -31.58 15.66 -54.11
CA SER A 700 -31.93 14.86 -55.30
C SER A 700 -33.21 15.30 -55.99
N GLN A 701 -34.01 16.22 -55.43
CA GLN A 701 -35.26 16.74 -56.02
C GLN A 701 -35.21 18.18 -56.49
N THR A 702 -34.20 19.01 -56.17
CA THR A 702 -34.12 20.39 -56.63
C THR A 702 -32.64 20.75 -56.97
N GLY A 703 -32.32 20.64 -58.27
CA GLY A 703 -31.09 21.25 -58.78
C GLY A 703 -31.20 22.74 -58.80
N THR A 704 -30.25 23.48 -58.13
CA THR A 704 -29.57 24.67 -58.61
C THR A 704 -28.79 25.40 -57.53
N LEU A 705 -27.53 25.63 -57.88
CA LEU A 705 -26.65 26.82 -57.68
C LEU A 705 -26.17 27.27 -56.31
N ALA A 706 -24.86 27.30 -56.31
CA ALA A 706 -23.90 27.78 -55.33
C ALA A 706 -24.01 29.30 -55.04
N SER A 707 -23.62 29.68 -53.80
CA SER A 707 -22.58 30.69 -53.57
C SER A 707 -22.50 31.09 -52.11
N GLU A 708 -21.22 31.34 -51.72
CA GLU A 708 -20.72 32.20 -50.63
C GLU A 708 -20.71 31.60 -49.20
N LYS A 709 -19.48 31.46 -48.69
CA LYS A 709 -19.15 31.09 -47.29
C LYS A 709 -19.24 32.33 -46.40
N PRO A 710 -19.95 32.29 -45.31
CA PRO A 710 -19.73 33.07 -44.13
C PRO A 710 -19.22 32.28 -42.93
N SER A 711 -18.74 32.99 -41.91
CA SER A 711 -17.96 32.58 -40.76
C SER A 711 -18.48 31.36 -39.94
N GLU A 712 -17.60 30.37 -39.78
CA GLU A 712 -17.86 29.00 -39.34
C GLU A 712 -18.43 28.79 -37.91
N ALA A 713 -18.44 29.75 -37.00
CA ALA A 713 -18.81 29.52 -35.58
C ALA A 713 -20.27 29.75 -35.21
N LYS A 714 -21.01 30.59 -35.98
CA LYS A 714 -22.44 30.81 -35.72
C LYS A 714 -23.38 29.85 -36.46
N GLU A 715 -22.91 29.29 -37.58
CA GLU A 715 -23.69 28.34 -38.36
C GLU A 715 -23.77 26.93 -37.72
N GLU A 716 -22.77 26.49 -36.93
CA GLU A 716 -22.80 25.20 -36.28
C GLU A 716 -23.85 25.12 -35.15
N GLU A 717 -24.11 26.18 -34.43
CA GLU A 717 -25.12 26.23 -33.36
C GLU A 717 -26.55 26.26 -33.94
N ASP A 718 -26.78 26.96 -35.03
CA ASP A 718 -28.09 27.00 -35.71
C ASP A 718 -28.43 25.64 -36.34
N VAL A 719 -27.47 24.96 -36.95
CA VAL A 719 -27.66 23.58 -37.50
C VAL A 719 -27.96 22.56 -36.41
N SER A 720 -27.32 22.67 -35.26
CA SER A 720 -27.54 21.78 -34.12
C SER A 720 -28.99 21.89 -33.60
N ILE A 721 -29.47 23.09 -33.41
CA ILE A 721 -30.85 23.37 -32.95
C ILE A 721 -31.87 22.87 -33.95
N MET A 722 -31.69 23.16 -35.25
CA MET A 722 -32.57 22.69 -36.31
C MET A 722 -32.59 21.17 -36.42
N ALA A 723 -31.46 20.51 -36.25
CA ALA A 723 -31.35 19.04 -36.24
C ALA A 723 -32.11 18.41 -35.06
N GLU A 724 -31.96 18.99 -33.87
CA GLU A 724 -32.64 18.56 -32.65
C GLU A 724 -34.18 18.77 -32.72
N GLU A 725 -34.63 19.79 -33.43
CA GLU A 725 -36.07 20.04 -33.64
C GLU A 725 -36.71 19.05 -34.62
N LYS A 726 -35.95 18.54 -35.61
CA LYS A 726 -36.51 17.70 -36.68
C LYS A 726 -36.26 16.21 -36.50
N ILE A 727 -35.27 15.79 -35.71
CA ILE A 727 -34.85 14.41 -35.59
C ILE A 727 -34.86 13.93 -34.14
N GLU A 728 -35.35 12.71 -33.96
CA GLU A 728 -35.24 11.96 -32.71
C GLU A 728 -34.32 10.78 -32.89
N LEU A 729 -33.46 10.55 -31.92
CA LEU A 729 -32.59 9.39 -31.84
C LEU A 729 -33.03 8.48 -30.69
N LEU A 730 -33.17 7.19 -30.97
CA LEU A 730 -33.68 6.18 -30.04
C LEU A 730 -32.64 5.04 -29.87
N CYS A 731 -32.64 4.45 -28.72
CA CYS A 731 -31.94 3.20 -28.43
C CYS A 731 -32.89 2.26 -27.70
N GLN A 732 -33.17 1.09 -28.28
CA GLN A 732 -34.19 0.13 -27.76
C GLN A 732 -35.54 0.82 -27.46
N ASP A 733 -36.03 1.60 -28.42
CA ASP A 733 -37.27 2.38 -28.36
C ASP A 733 -37.33 3.48 -27.29
N GLN A 734 -36.24 3.70 -26.55
CA GLN A 734 -36.08 4.79 -25.59
C GLN A 734 -35.51 6.03 -26.30
N LEU A 735 -36.16 7.17 -26.16
CA LEU A 735 -35.65 8.46 -26.66
C LEU A 735 -34.37 8.87 -25.92
N LEU A 736 -33.34 9.25 -26.68
CA LEU A 736 -32.05 9.66 -26.14
C LEU A 736 -32.02 11.16 -25.91
N VAL A 737 -31.36 11.57 -24.81
CA VAL A 737 -31.12 12.99 -24.49
C VAL A 737 -29.91 13.50 -25.29
N PRO A 738 -30.01 14.65 -26.01
CA PRO A 738 -28.95 15.16 -26.89
C PRO A 738 -27.54 15.30 -26.22
N ASN A 739 -27.50 15.65 -24.95
CA ASN A 739 -26.25 15.84 -24.21
C ASN A 739 -25.62 14.54 -23.68
N MET A 740 -26.26 13.40 -23.86
CA MET A 740 -25.74 12.09 -23.43
C MET A 740 -24.64 11.61 -24.39
N ASP A 741 -23.56 11.03 -23.86
CA ASP A 741 -22.52 10.42 -24.70
C ASP A 741 -22.84 8.96 -25.06
N LEU A 742 -22.24 8.45 -26.14
CA LEU A 742 -22.50 7.10 -26.64
C LEU A 742 -22.12 5.99 -25.65
N ARG A 743 -21.12 6.18 -24.82
CA ARG A 743 -20.72 5.22 -23.77
C ARG A 743 -21.78 5.13 -22.66
N THR A 744 -22.40 6.27 -22.31
CA THR A 744 -23.50 6.32 -21.34
C THR A 744 -24.75 5.61 -21.91
N VAL A 745 -25.07 5.84 -23.18
CA VAL A 745 -26.12 5.09 -23.88
C VAL A 745 -25.85 3.60 -23.88
N LYS A 746 -24.60 3.21 -24.21
CA LYS A 746 -24.17 1.80 -24.23
C LYS A 746 -24.24 1.15 -22.86
N HIS A 747 -23.96 1.85 -21.79
CA HIS A 747 -23.92 1.30 -20.43
C HIS A 747 -25.29 1.18 -19.79
N PHE A 748 -26.12 2.22 -19.89
CA PHE A 748 -27.38 2.29 -19.16
C PHE A 748 -28.60 1.87 -19.98
N ILE A 749 -28.57 2.10 -21.31
CA ILE A 749 -29.75 1.88 -22.20
C ILE A 749 -29.56 0.63 -23.04
N TRP A 750 -28.38 0.45 -23.69
CA TRP A 750 -28.10 -0.72 -24.54
C TRP A 750 -27.87 -1.97 -23.70
N LYS A 751 -28.91 -2.80 -23.53
CA LYS A 751 -28.87 -4.03 -22.72
C LYS A 751 -28.47 -5.27 -23.51
N SER A 752 -28.40 -5.18 -24.84
CA SER A 752 -28.00 -6.27 -25.72
C SER A 752 -26.50 -6.38 -25.84
N GLY A 753 -25.94 -7.58 -25.85
CA GLY A 753 -24.51 -7.78 -26.16
C GLY A 753 -24.19 -7.36 -27.60
N GLY A 754 -22.98 -6.90 -27.86
CA GLY A 754 -22.46 -6.53 -29.18
C GLY A 754 -22.43 -5.03 -29.45
N ASP A 755 -22.35 -4.67 -30.74
CA ASP A 755 -22.23 -3.28 -31.17
C ASP A 755 -23.53 -2.50 -30.93
N LEU A 756 -23.41 -1.26 -30.44
CA LEU A 756 -24.51 -0.36 -30.17
C LEU A 756 -25.31 -0.12 -31.45
N THR A 757 -26.64 -0.20 -31.38
CA THR A 757 -27.52 0.13 -32.49
C THR A 757 -28.44 1.27 -32.11
N LEU A 758 -28.38 2.35 -32.87
CA LEU A 758 -29.21 3.55 -32.72
C LEU A 758 -30.23 3.63 -33.86
N HIS A 759 -31.44 4.06 -33.54
CA HIS A 759 -32.52 4.27 -34.50
C HIS A 759 -32.86 5.74 -34.56
N TYR A 760 -33.08 6.27 -35.75
CA TYR A 760 -33.49 7.64 -35.96
C TYR A 760 -34.88 7.72 -36.61
N ARG A 761 -35.62 8.78 -36.28
CA ARG A 761 -36.89 9.12 -36.93
C ARG A 761 -37.06 10.64 -36.99
N GLN A 762 -37.84 11.10 -37.97
CA GLN A 762 -38.28 12.50 -38.02
C GLN A 762 -39.34 12.73 -36.94
N LYS A 763 -39.28 13.87 -36.26
CA LYS A 763 -40.34 14.30 -35.35
C LYS A 763 -41.60 14.55 -36.18
N SER A 764 -42.71 13.97 -35.78
CA SER A 764 -44.02 14.34 -36.31
C SER A 764 -44.34 15.76 -35.82
N THR A 765 -44.43 16.71 -36.77
CA THR A 765 -45.01 18.04 -36.55
C THR A 765 -46.35 17.99 -35.90
#